data_ffd0e0675c9a5120ef051d174f0303b7
#
_entry.id   ffd0e0675c9a5120ef051d174f0303b7
#
_cell.length_a   1.000
_cell.length_b   1.000
_cell.length_c   1.000
_cell.angle_alpha   90.00
_cell.angle_beta   90.00
_cell.angle_gamma   90.00
#
_symmetry.space_group_name_H-M   'P 1'
#
loop_
_entity.id
_entity.type
_entity.pdbx_description
1 polymer ?
#
loop_
_entity_poly.entity_id
_entity_poly.type
_entity_poly.pdbx_seq_one_letter_code
_entity_poly.pdbx_strand_id
1 'polypeptide(L)'
;TAALSREVSLLGRREVLTGKAKFGIFGDGKELAQVAMAKFFKPGDFRSGYYRDQTFMFASGLATVEQFFAQLYADPIEGHDPFSGGRQMVSHFATKFVDDNGNWLDLANRKNISSDIAPTAGQMVRGLGLAFASKCFRNTPALQQLDNLSHNGSEICFCTIGDASTSEGHFWETINAAGVLQVPLAVFVYDDGYGISVPKAHQTTKASISEALKGFQKKDDTNGINIYRIKAWDYAGMCEVFEDALQKIRDTHVPAVFHIEEVTQPQGHSTSGSHERYKTAERLEWEREWDCLKKMREWITSNGIATSEELDTLSEEVKEIVKQEKNAAWDKYLQPIQEQVQHAATLVGSMMVNDIDVYNHLQKLVSELKANKEPMRRNVLHTLAMALEAATTSPNYFEVKDYYNELLAENKQLYNSHLYNEGSKSVARVQETKPFIPFDAPTVNGYEVLNKYFDELFASNPKVFAFGEDVGYIGDVNQGFSGLQEKHGANRILDTGIRELTIVGQGIGMALRGLRPITEIQYLDYLLYGLQPLSDDVATTHFRTRGLQSCPLIIRTRGHRLEGIWHSGSPMGMMINSLRGIHVCVPRNMVQAVGMYNTLLQSNDPGIIVECLNGYRLKEKLPTNLLEYTIPFGVPEIVKQGNDITVVSYGSTLRIVQEAAERLSKEAIDCEIIDIQTLLPFDIHHLIVASLKKTNRIVFVDEDVPGGATAYMYREVMELQGGYKWLDVNPRTITAKAHRPSYGSDGDYFSKPNAEEIMTVIREMMAE
;
A
#
# COMPACT_ATOMS: atom_id res chain seq x y z
N THR A 1 -1.44 16.66 28.03
CA THR A 1 -1.15 15.76 26.88
C THR A 1 0.35 15.57 26.68
N ALA A 2 1.17 16.63 26.65
CA ALA A 2 2.62 16.50 26.38
C ALA A 2 3.33 15.62 27.44
N ALA A 3 3.10 15.87 28.74
CA ALA A 3 3.63 15.03 29.82
C ALA A 3 3.13 13.58 29.74
N LEU A 4 1.85 13.37 29.39
CA LEU A 4 1.27 12.04 29.18
C LEU A 4 2.00 11.28 28.06
N SER A 5 2.24 11.92 26.92
CA SER A 5 2.96 11.30 25.81
C SER A 5 4.42 10.95 26.16
N ARG A 6 5.10 11.79 26.94
CA ARG A 6 6.45 11.51 27.45
C ARG A 6 6.44 10.26 28.35
N GLU A 7 5.49 10.17 29.28
CA GLU A 7 5.39 9.01 30.17
C GLU A 7 5.06 7.73 29.39
N VAL A 8 4.19 7.82 28.38
CA VAL A 8 3.93 6.71 27.44
C VAL A 8 5.21 6.23 26.76
N SER A 9 6.07 7.16 26.31
CA SER A 9 7.37 6.81 25.69
C SER A 9 8.30 6.10 26.68
N LEU A 10 8.40 6.62 27.91
CA LEU A 10 9.25 6.03 28.96
C LEU A 10 8.79 4.61 29.34
N LEU A 11 7.48 4.45 29.55
CA LEU A 11 6.91 3.16 29.94
C LEU A 11 6.91 2.18 28.76
N GLY A 12 6.61 2.62 27.56
CA GLY A 12 6.68 1.79 26.35
C GLY A 12 8.11 1.25 26.10
N ARG A 13 9.15 2.08 26.29
CA ARG A 13 10.54 1.62 26.22
C ARG A 13 10.81 0.52 27.27
N ARG A 14 10.30 0.68 28.49
CA ARG A 14 10.44 -0.33 29.56
C ARG A 14 9.80 -1.66 29.18
N GLU A 15 8.59 -1.65 28.62
CA GLU A 15 7.89 -2.86 28.15
C GLU A 15 8.68 -3.61 27.08
N VAL A 16 9.38 -2.89 26.20
CA VAL A 16 10.27 -3.52 25.21
C VAL A 16 11.52 -4.12 25.89
N LEU A 17 12.18 -3.37 26.76
CA LEU A 17 13.40 -3.82 27.45
C LEU A 17 13.14 -5.02 28.38
N THR A 18 11.93 -5.16 28.90
CA THR A 18 11.51 -6.32 29.72
C THR A 18 11.01 -7.50 28.87
N GLY A 19 10.93 -7.37 27.54
CA GLY A 19 10.59 -8.43 26.60
C GLY A 19 9.10 -8.62 26.32
N LYS A 20 8.21 -7.83 26.93
CA LYS A 20 6.76 -7.89 26.68
C LYS A 20 6.41 -7.40 25.27
N ALA A 21 7.09 -6.38 24.78
CA ALA A 21 7.00 -5.92 23.40
C ALA A 21 8.30 -6.19 22.65
N LYS A 22 8.24 -6.25 21.30
CA LYS A 22 9.39 -6.65 20.49
C LYS A 22 10.25 -5.50 20.01
N PHE A 23 9.64 -4.35 19.77
CA PHE A 23 10.31 -3.17 19.25
C PHE A 23 9.57 -1.91 19.70
N GLY A 24 10.30 -0.81 19.94
CA GLY A 24 9.70 0.48 20.27
C GLY A 24 10.48 1.62 19.61
N ILE A 25 9.70 2.54 19.05
CA ILE A 25 10.16 3.81 18.52
C ILE A 25 9.13 4.86 18.96
N PHE A 26 9.59 5.90 19.62
CA PHE A 26 8.70 6.83 20.33
C PHE A 26 8.95 8.28 19.91
N GLY A 27 7.95 9.13 20.16
CA GLY A 27 7.94 10.53 19.73
C GLY A 27 8.47 11.53 20.77
N ASP A 28 9.22 11.07 21.77
CA ASP A 28 9.77 11.94 22.81
C ASP A 28 10.68 13.04 22.23
N GLY A 29 10.59 14.24 22.84
CA GLY A 29 11.26 15.47 22.39
C GLY A 29 10.49 16.28 21.34
N LYS A 30 9.38 15.80 20.83
CA LYS A 30 8.53 16.44 19.82
C LYS A 30 7.17 16.88 20.34
N GLU A 31 6.94 16.73 21.66
CA GLU A 31 5.63 16.86 22.28
C GLU A 31 5.00 18.23 22.06
N LEU A 32 5.73 19.31 22.30
CA LEU A 32 5.18 20.66 22.18
C LEU A 32 4.81 21.02 20.75
N ALA A 33 5.65 20.66 19.79
CA ALA A 33 5.38 20.90 18.39
C ALA A 33 4.11 20.16 17.92
N GLN A 34 3.93 18.91 18.37
CA GLN A 34 2.76 18.12 18.01
C GLN A 34 1.48 18.60 18.72
N VAL A 35 1.56 19.07 19.95
CA VAL A 35 0.41 19.70 20.62
C VAL A 35 0.02 20.99 19.91
N ALA A 36 1.00 21.83 19.52
CA ALA A 36 0.73 23.05 18.75
C ALA A 36 0.09 22.73 17.39
N MET A 37 0.60 21.74 16.66
CA MET A 37 0.00 21.28 15.38
C MET A 37 -1.45 20.82 15.56
N ALA A 38 -1.72 19.98 16.58
CA ALA A 38 -3.03 19.40 16.83
C ALA A 38 -4.11 20.46 17.14
N LYS A 39 -3.71 21.60 17.70
CA LYS A 39 -4.60 22.75 17.96
C LYS A 39 -5.21 23.31 16.67
N PHE A 40 -4.50 23.26 15.56
CA PHE A 40 -4.93 23.82 14.28
C PHE A 40 -5.39 22.76 13.26
N PHE A 41 -5.34 21.49 13.62
CA PHE A 41 -5.85 20.37 12.82
C PHE A 41 -7.37 20.30 12.92
N LYS A 42 -8.06 20.70 11.86
CA LYS A 42 -9.53 20.84 11.81
C LYS A 42 -10.20 19.59 11.26
N PRO A 43 -11.50 19.36 11.50
CA PRO A 43 -12.29 18.41 10.73
C PRO A 43 -12.13 18.68 9.24
N GLY A 44 -12.05 17.61 8.45
CA GLY A 44 -11.75 17.64 7.01
C GLY A 44 -10.27 17.55 6.68
N ASP A 45 -9.38 18.02 7.54
CA ASP A 45 -7.93 17.93 7.31
C ASP A 45 -7.44 16.48 7.34
N PHE A 46 -6.33 16.26 6.62
CA PHE A 46 -5.67 14.97 6.54
C PHE A 46 -4.26 15.04 7.12
N ARG A 47 -3.83 13.97 7.78
CA ARG A 47 -2.44 13.78 8.15
C ARG A 47 -1.83 12.64 7.33
N SER A 48 -0.65 12.88 6.76
CA SER A 48 0.27 11.87 6.22
C SER A 48 1.56 11.94 7.03
N GLY A 49 1.66 11.09 8.04
CA GLY A 49 2.69 11.18 9.05
C GLY A 49 3.60 9.96 9.12
N TYR A 50 4.41 9.93 10.17
CA TYR A 50 5.35 8.86 10.44
C TYR A 50 5.34 8.45 11.91
N TYR A 51 6.09 7.44 12.26
CA TYR A 51 6.11 6.70 13.53
C TYR A 51 6.50 7.49 14.80
N ARG A 52 6.58 8.83 14.77
CA ARG A 52 6.85 9.65 15.97
C ARG A 52 5.71 10.58 16.35
N ASP A 53 4.55 10.47 15.71
CA ASP A 53 3.45 11.42 15.87
C ASP A 53 2.44 11.03 16.98
N GLN A 54 2.85 10.23 17.95
CA GLN A 54 1.96 9.77 19.02
C GLN A 54 1.33 10.93 19.80
N THR A 55 2.09 11.99 20.10
CA THR A 55 1.56 13.16 20.84
C THR A 55 0.50 13.89 20.03
N PHE A 56 0.69 14.01 18.71
CA PHE A 56 -0.31 14.58 17.82
C PHE A 56 -1.62 13.78 17.87
N MET A 57 -1.55 12.46 17.89
CA MET A 57 -2.72 11.59 17.97
C MET A 57 -3.47 11.75 19.29
N PHE A 58 -2.75 11.80 20.42
CA PHE A 58 -3.35 12.05 21.72
C PHE A 58 -3.97 13.47 21.80
N ALA A 59 -3.25 14.48 21.35
CA ALA A 59 -3.71 15.87 21.37
C ALA A 59 -4.90 16.13 20.44
N SER A 60 -5.00 15.38 19.34
CA SER A 60 -6.14 15.43 18.41
C SER A 60 -7.35 14.64 18.87
N GLY A 61 -7.23 13.85 19.96
CA GLY A 61 -8.28 12.97 20.47
C GLY A 61 -8.55 11.74 19.58
N LEU A 62 -7.54 11.32 18.79
CA LEU A 62 -7.66 10.21 17.83
C LEU A 62 -7.03 8.91 18.32
N ALA A 63 -6.36 8.94 19.47
CA ALA A 63 -5.80 7.77 20.13
C ALA A 63 -5.90 7.91 21.64
N THR A 64 -6.08 6.80 22.35
CA THR A 64 -5.94 6.70 23.79
C THR A 64 -4.61 6.03 24.16
N VAL A 65 -4.19 6.14 25.42
CA VAL A 65 -3.00 5.45 25.92
C VAL A 65 -3.19 3.93 25.85
N GLU A 66 -4.37 3.44 26.20
CA GLU A 66 -4.71 2.02 26.10
C GLU A 66 -4.55 1.48 24.69
N GLN A 67 -5.10 2.17 23.68
CA GLN A 67 -4.97 1.81 22.26
C GLN A 67 -3.52 1.81 21.77
N PHE A 68 -2.72 2.78 22.25
CA PHE A 68 -1.29 2.83 21.95
C PHE A 68 -0.54 1.60 22.47
N PHE A 69 -0.83 1.19 23.71
CA PHE A 69 -0.21 0.00 24.29
C PHE A 69 -0.76 -1.30 23.66
N ALA A 70 -2.02 -1.36 23.27
CA ALA A 70 -2.56 -2.47 22.51
C ALA A 70 -1.78 -2.68 21.19
N GLN A 71 -1.49 -1.58 20.46
CA GLN A 71 -0.64 -1.64 19.27
C GLN A 71 0.80 -2.05 19.60
N LEU A 72 1.38 -1.56 20.71
CA LEU A 72 2.73 -1.96 21.16
C LEU A 72 2.83 -3.46 21.43
N TYR A 73 1.77 -4.06 21.99
CA TYR A 73 1.67 -5.51 22.24
C TYR A 73 1.27 -6.31 20.99
N ALA A 74 1.00 -5.65 19.87
CA ALA A 74 0.50 -6.25 18.64
C ALA A 74 -0.82 -7.01 18.85
N ASP A 75 -1.78 -6.40 19.56
CA ASP A 75 -3.09 -6.98 19.80
C ASP A 75 -3.87 -7.06 18.48
N PRO A 76 -4.28 -8.27 18.02
CA PRO A 76 -4.96 -8.43 16.75
C PRO A 76 -6.45 -8.05 16.77
N ILE A 77 -6.98 -7.70 17.94
CA ILE A 77 -8.40 -7.36 18.09
C ILE A 77 -8.63 -5.89 17.71
N GLU A 78 -9.47 -5.66 16.71
CA GLU A 78 -9.77 -4.32 16.16
C GLU A 78 -10.28 -3.34 17.22
N GLY A 79 -11.10 -3.79 18.15
CA GLY A 79 -11.60 -2.95 19.25
C GLY A 79 -10.51 -2.51 20.23
N HIS A 80 -9.36 -3.19 20.27
CA HIS A 80 -8.23 -2.87 21.14
C HIS A 80 -7.18 -2.03 20.40
N ASP A 81 -6.70 -2.47 19.22
CA ASP A 81 -5.90 -1.68 18.28
C ASP A 81 -6.77 -1.28 17.08
N PRO A 82 -7.40 -0.10 17.11
CA PRO A 82 -8.28 0.34 16.03
C PRO A 82 -7.52 0.83 14.80
N PHE A 83 -6.20 0.90 14.82
CA PHE A 83 -5.37 1.43 13.74
C PHE A 83 -4.92 0.36 12.76
N SER A 84 -4.55 -0.81 13.26
CA SER A 84 -3.98 -1.90 12.46
C SER A 84 -4.43 -3.31 12.88
N GLY A 85 -5.04 -3.47 14.06
CA GLY A 85 -5.33 -4.80 14.61
C GLY A 85 -4.05 -5.65 14.71
N GLY A 86 -3.02 -5.10 15.32
CA GLY A 86 -1.73 -5.77 15.56
C GLY A 86 -0.85 -6.01 14.33
N ARG A 87 -1.20 -5.48 13.16
CA ARG A 87 -0.46 -5.72 11.90
C ARG A 87 0.70 -4.78 11.67
N GLN A 88 0.75 -3.66 12.39
CA GLN A 88 1.83 -2.69 12.31
C GLN A 88 2.54 -2.55 13.64
N MET A 89 3.77 -2.03 13.61
CA MET A 89 4.51 -1.62 14.80
C MET A 89 3.80 -0.47 15.51
N VAL A 90 4.15 -0.27 16.80
CA VAL A 90 3.67 0.86 17.58
C VAL A 90 3.88 2.21 16.86
N SER A 91 3.00 3.15 17.11
CA SER A 91 2.99 4.50 16.51
C SER A 91 2.74 4.54 15.01
N HIS A 92 2.08 3.51 14.44
CA HIS A 92 1.58 3.51 13.08
C HIS A 92 0.06 3.63 13.11
N PHE A 93 -0.44 4.83 12.91
CA PHE A 93 -1.84 5.16 13.09
C PHE A 93 -2.61 5.20 11.79
N ALA A 94 -3.91 4.99 11.86
CA ALA A 94 -4.87 5.14 10.78
C ALA A 94 -6.25 5.50 11.35
N THR A 95 -7.08 6.21 10.60
CA THR A 95 -8.52 6.32 10.88
C THR A 95 -9.33 5.63 9.79
N LYS A 96 -10.56 5.25 10.10
CA LYS A 96 -11.46 4.59 9.15
C LYS A 96 -11.96 5.57 8.10
N PHE A 97 -11.78 5.26 6.81
CA PHE A 97 -12.22 6.08 5.67
C PHE A 97 -13.43 5.51 4.96
N VAL A 98 -13.61 4.20 5.01
CA VAL A 98 -14.76 3.51 4.42
C VAL A 98 -15.50 2.71 5.46
N ASP A 99 -16.81 2.54 5.28
CA ASP A 99 -17.62 1.64 6.09
C ASP A 99 -17.38 0.16 5.70
N ASP A 100 -18.03 -0.76 6.40
CA ASP A 100 -17.87 -2.20 6.16
C ASP A 100 -18.47 -2.64 4.80
N ASN A 101 -19.25 -1.78 4.15
CA ASN A 101 -19.75 -1.97 2.79
C ASN A 101 -18.85 -1.32 1.73
N GLY A 102 -17.74 -0.70 2.13
CA GLY A 102 -16.81 0.00 1.24
C GLY A 102 -17.30 1.37 0.77
N ASN A 103 -18.33 1.97 1.40
CA ASN A 103 -18.74 3.33 1.10
C ASN A 103 -17.88 4.32 1.89
N TRP A 104 -17.56 5.43 1.25
CA TRP A 104 -16.80 6.51 1.88
C TRP A 104 -17.59 7.14 3.03
N LEU A 105 -16.95 7.26 4.19
CA LEU A 105 -17.50 7.95 5.35
C LEU A 105 -17.51 9.48 5.10
N ASP A 106 -18.10 10.19 6.04
CA ASP A 106 -18.08 11.65 6.05
C ASP A 106 -16.69 12.16 6.47
N LEU A 107 -15.75 12.21 5.50
CA LEU A 107 -14.38 12.64 5.71
C LEU A 107 -14.27 14.15 5.89
N ALA A 108 -15.23 14.93 5.37
CA ALA A 108 -15.25 16.39 5.50
C ALA A 108 -15.44 16.84 6.97
N ASN A 109 -16.20 16.10 7.75
CA ASN A 109 -16.53 16.45 9.14
C ASN A 109 -15.72 15.66 10.18
N ARG A 110 -14.64 14.98 9.75
CA ARG A 110 -13.76 14.17 10.62
C ARG A 110 -12.31 14.59 10.47
N LYS A 111 -11.51 14.36 11.50
CA LYS A 111 -10.07 14.42 11.43
C LYS A 111 -9.55 13.12 10.81
N ASN A 112 -8.76 13.20 9.76
CA ASN A 112 -8.41 12.06 8.93
C ASN A 112 -6.92 11.73 9.01
N ILE A 113 -6.59 10.49 9.33
CA ILE A 113 -5.22 9.98 9.38
C ILE A 113 -5.06 8.92 8.28
N SER A 114 -4.30 9.23 7.23
CA SER A 114 -3.90 8.21 6.27
C SER A 114 -2.91 7.26 6.93
N SER A 115 -3.07 5.96 6.71
CA SER A 115 -2.31 4.93 7.42
C SER A 115 -0.80 5.14 7.33
N ASP A 116 -0.13 5.23 8.47
CA ASP A 116 1.31 5.41 8.53
C ASP A 116 2.07 4.23 7.90
N ILE A 117 3.26 4.53 7.37
CA ILE A 117 4.21 3.55 6.83
C ILE A 117 5.59 3.80 7.41
N ALA A 118 6.39 2.74 7.54
CA ALA A 118 7.74 2.81 8.10
C ALA A 118 8.84 3.23 7.09
N PRO A 119 8.74 2.94 5.77
CA PRO A 119 9.76 3.36 4.82
C PRO A 119 10.00 4.87 4.86
N THR A 120 11.28 5.24 4.95
CA THR A 120 11.73 6.62 5.18
C THR A 120 11.21 7.56 4.08
N ALA A 121 10.55 8.64 4.48
CA ALA A 121 9.93 9.65 3.61
C ALA A 121 8.81 9.16 2.68
N GLY A 122 8.38 7.89 2.73
CA GLY A 122 7.34 7.35 1.86
C GLY A 122 5.99 8.06 2.01
N GLN A 123 5.68 8.60 3.18
CA GLN A 123 4.47 9.39 3.44
C GLN A 123 4.42 10.72 2.66
N MET A 124 5.56 11.24 2.21
CA MET A 124 5.65 12.53 1.53
C MET A 124 4.89 12.53 0.20
N VAL A 125 5.12 11.51 -0.62
CA VAL A 125 4.51 11.42 -1.96
C VAL A 125 2.99 11.26 -1.88
N ARG A 126 2.48 10.52 -0.89
CA ARG A 126 1.04 10.42 -0.61
C ARG A 126 0.47 11.73 -0.08
N GLY A 127 1.22 12.44 0.77
CA GLY A 127 0.85 13.76 1.28
C GLY A 127 0.59 14.76 0.17
N LEU A 128 1.40 14.74 -0.90
CA LEU A 128 1.17 15.53 -2.11
C LEU A 128 -0.20 15.25 -2.72
N GLY A 129 -0.57 13.97 -2.85
CA GLY A 129 -1.84 13.57 -3.44
C GLY A 129 -3.05 13.93 -2.58
N LEU A 130 -2.94 13.80 -1.25
CA LEU A 130 -4.00 14.23 -0.32
C LEU A 130 -4.26 15.75 -0.43
N ALA A 131 -3.19 16.54 -0.54
CA ALA A 131 -3.30 17.98 -0.76
C ALA A 131 -3.83 18.31 -2.18
N PHE A 132 -3.38 17.58 -3.21
CA PHE A 132 -3.84 17.79 -4.57
C PHE A 132 -5.33 17.50 -4.74
N ALA A 133 -5.87 16.52 -4.02
CA ALA A 133 -7.31 16.27 -4.01
C ALA A 133 -8.12 17.48 -3.55
N SER A 134 -7.67 18.24 -2.54
CA SER A 134 -8.31 19.49 -2.12
C SER A 134 -8.36 20.50 -3.26
N LYS A 135 -7.27 20.63 -4.02
CA LYS A 135 -7.26 21.48 -5.23
C LYS A 135 -8.28 21.00 -6.29
N CYS A 136 -8.39 19.69 -6.49
CA CYS A 136 -9.37 19.11 -7.40
C CYS A 136 -10.80 19.40 -6.95
N PHE A 137 -11.14 19.25 -5.67
CA PHE A 137 -12.46 19.59 -5.11
C PHE A 137 -12.78 21.07 -5.28
N ARG A 138 -11.80 21.96 -5.07
CA ARG A 138 -11.97 23.42 -5.25
C ARG A 138 -12.22 23.81 -6.72
N ASN A 139 -11.50 23.21 -7.65
CA ASN A 139 -11.46 23.64 -9.05
C ASN A 139 -12.39 22.85 -9.98
N THR A 140 -13.11 21.85 -9.48
CA THR A 140 -14.03 21.03 -10.28
C THR A 140 -15.47 21.21 -9.78
N PRO A 141 -16.29 22.06 -10.42
CA PRO A 141 -17.64 22.37 -9.92
C PRO A 141 -18.52 21.14 -9.68
N ALA A 142 -18.41 20.12 -10.53
CA ALA A 142 -19.18 18.89 -10.39
C ALA A 142 -18.86 18.07 -9.11
N LEU A 143 -17.74 18.35 -8.44
CA LEU A 143 -17.38 17.71 -7.17
C LEU A 143 -17.91 18.45 -5.93
N GLN A 144 -18.38 19.70 -6.08
CA GLN A 144 -18.84 20.52 -4.96
C GLN A 144 -20.08 19.96 -4.26
N GLN A 145 -20.81 19.06 -4.90
CA GLN A 145 -21.94 18.34 -4.31
C GLN A 145 -21.54 17.15 -3.42
N LEU A 146 -20.23 16.84 -3.32
CA LEU A 146 -19.71 15.74 -2.51
C LEU A 146 -19.32 16.24 -1.10
N ASP A 147 -20.29 16.80 -0.39
CA ASP A 147 -20.10 17.45 0.91
C ASP A 147 -19.52 16.55 1.98
N ASN A 148 -19.71 15.24 1.84
CA ASN A 148 -19.11 14.24 2.75
C ASN A 148 -17.62 14.00 2.49
N LEU A 149 -17.05 14.45 1.39
CA LEU A 149 -15.63 14.23 1.05
C LEU A 149 -14.80 15.49 1.21
N SER A 150 -15.39 16.68 1.02
CA SER A 150 -14.64 17.94 1.06
C SER A 150 -15.52 19.15 1.31
N HIS A 151 -15.04 20.10 2.08
CA HIS A 151 -15.59 21.46 2.19
C HIS A 151 -14.99 22.37 1.13
N ASN A 152 -15.34 22.11 -0.13
CA ASN A 152 -14.89 22.88 -1.28
C ASN A 152 -13.36 23.03 -1.37
N GLY A 153 -12.63 21.97 -1.03
CA GLY A 153 -11.17 21.94 -1.10
C GLY A 153 -10.45 22.82 -0.09
N SER A 154 -11.08 23.14 1.05
CA SER A 154 -10.44 23.94 2.11
C SER A 154 -9.51 23.13 3.01
N GLU A 155 -9.47 21.82 2.89
CA GLU A 155 -8.71 20.92 3.73
C GLU A 155 -7.22 21.00 3.43
N ILE A 156 -6.40 20.92 4.50
CA ILE A 156 -4.93 20.88 4.43
C ILE A 156 -4.46 19.44 4.64
N CYS A 157 -3.39 19.05 3.97
CA CYS A 157 -2.61 17.88 4.32
C CYS A 157 -1.44 18.27 5.22
N PHE A 158 -1.46 17.79 6.46
CA PHE A 158 -0.36 17.87 7.41
C PHE A 158 0.60 16.70 7.16
N CYS A 159 1.83 16.99 6.76
CA CYS A 159 2.83 15.96 6.49
C CYS A 159 4.01 16.13 7.44
N THR A 160 4.37 15.09 8.19
CA THR A 160 5.46 15.12 9.19
C THR A 160 6.65 14.29 8.74
N ILE A 161 7.86 14.77 9.01
CA ILE A 161 9.10 14.11 8.61
C ILE A 161 10.26 14.52 9.53
N GLY A 162 11.21 13.62 9.77
CA GLY A 162 12.49 13.97 10.42
C GLY A 162 13.46 14.63 9.44
N ASP A 163 14.36 15.46 9.96
CA ASP A 163 15.37 16.17 9.16
C ASP A 163 16.26 15.23 8.34
N ALA A 164 16.71 14.14 8.92
CA ALA A 164 17.50 13.13 8.21
C ALA A 164 16.75 12.50 7.03
N SER A 165 15.46 12.28 7.18
CA SER A 165 14.61 11.71 6.14
C SER A 165 14.42 12.65 4.95
N THR A 166 14.71 13.95 5.10
CA THR A 166 14.69 14.90 3.97
C THR A 166 15.80 14.65 2.95
N SER A 167 16.73 13.75 3.23
CA SER A 167 17.75 13.32 2.26
C SER A 167 17.20 12.42 1.16
N GLU A 168 16.02 11.80 1.38
CA GLU A 168 15.38 10.91 0.41
C GLU A 168 14.81 11.66 -0.80
N GLY A 169 14.89 11.05 -1.97
CA GLY A 169 14.34 11.59 -3.21
C GLY A 169 12.84 11.90 -3.12
N HIS A 170 12.09 11.14 -2.32
CA HIS A 170 10.68 11.35 -2.01
C HIS A 170 10.38 12.76 -1.49
N PHE A 171 11.24 13.28 -0.62
CA PHE A 171 11.10 14.63 -0.09
C PHE A 171 11.30 15.69 -1.19
N TRP A 172 12.42 15.62 -1.91
CA TRP A 172 12.78 16.61 -2.93
C TRP A 172 11.78 16.65 -4.08
N GLU A 173 11.38 15.49 -4.56
CA GLU A 173 10.40 15.41 -5.64
C GLU A 173 9.02 15.92 -5.19
N THR A 174 8.60 15.60 -3.95
CA THR A 174 7.36 16.12 -3.36
C THR A 174 7.39 17.63 -3.22
N ILE A 175 8.47 18.20 -2.70
CA ILE A 175 8.59 19.67 -2.51
C ILE A 175 8.55 20.38 -3.87
N ASN A 176 9.27 19.87 -4.86
CA ASN A 176 9.24 20.43 -6.21
C ASN A 176 7.83 20.35 -6.81
N ALA A 177 7.20 19.18 -6.76
CA ALA A 177 5.85 18.99 -7.28
C ALA A 177 4.82 19.87 -6.56
N ALA A 178 4.88 19.99 -5.24
CA ALA A 178 3.99 20.85 -4.45
C ALA A 178 4.14 22.32 -4.82
N GLY A 179 5.40 22.78 -4.99
CA GLY A 179 5.71 24.15 -5.43
C GLY A 179 5.17 24.46 -6.83
N VAL A 180 5.25 23.51 -7.77
CA VAL A 180 4.67 23.65 -9.13
C VAL A 180 3.15 23.60 -9.09
N LEU A 181 2.58 22.63 -8.40
CA LEU A 181 1.15 22.39 -8.37
C LEU A 181 0.37 23.40 -7.53
N GLN A 182 1.01 24.09 -6.57
CA GLN A 182 0.34 24.98 -5.60
C GLN A 182 -0.83 24.27 -4.94
N VAL A 183 -0.53 23.47 -3.91
CA VAL A 183 -1.47 22.61 -3.20
C VAL A 183 -1.43 22.86 -1.69
N PRO A 184 -2.51 22.66 -0.92
CA PRO A 184 -2.54 22.93 0.51
C PRO A 184 -1.78 21.86 1.31
N LEU A 185 -0.46 21.80 1.13
CA LEU A 185 0.46 20.89 1.83
C LEU A 185 1.25 21.65 2.89
N ALA A 186 1.15 21.21 4.14
CA ALA A 186 1.93 21.71 5.27
C ALA A 186 2.93 20.63 5.71
N VAL A 187 4.23 20.84 5.47
CA VAL A 187 5.29 19.88 5.80
C VAL A 187 6.01 20.35 7.07
N PHE A 188 6.00 19.50 8.10
CA PHE A 188 6.65 19.76 9.40
C PHE A 188 7.91 18.90 9.49
N VAL A 189 9.08 19.56 9.47
CA VAL A 189 10.39 18.90 9.55
C VAL A 189 10.90 19.01 10.97
N TYR A 190 11.01 17.90 11.69
CA TYR A 190 11.59 17.84 13.03
C TYR A 190 13.10 17.65 12.94
N ASP A 191 13.87 18.70 13.27
CA ASP A 191 15.34 18.70 13.21
C ASP A 191 15.94 18.40 14.60
N ASP A 192 16.24 17.13 14.84
CA ASP A 192 17.01 16.69 16.02
C ASP A 192 18.51 16.55 15.72
N GLY A 193 18.93 16.83 14.48
CA GLY A 193 20.31 16.87 14.05
C GLY A 193 20.94 15.52 13.74
N TYR A 194 20.20 14.43 13.77
CA TYR A 194 20.72 13.08 13.57
C TYR A 194 19.78 12.17 12.76
N GLY A 195 20.37 11.35 11.88
CA GLY A 195 19.72 10.17 11.30
C GLY A 195 20.25 8.92 11.95
N ILE A 196 19.59 8.42 12.99
CA ILE A 196 20.10 7.41 13.94
C ILE A 196 21.37 7.94 14.58
N SER A 197 22.56 7.62 14.04
CA SER A 197 23.86 8.03 14.54
C SER A 197 24.59 9.05 13.64
N VAL A 198 24.08 9.30 12.44
CA VAL A 198 24.72 10.15 11.44
C VAL A 198 24.30 11.61 11.64
N PRO A 199 25.24 12.52 11.93
CA PRO A 199 24.96 13.95 12.08
C PRO A 199 24.41 14.59 10.79
N LYS A 200 23.54 15.58 10.91
CA LYS A 200 22.91 16.29 9.79
C LYS A 200 23.89 16.92 8.79
N ALA A 201 25.11 17.22 9.22
CA ALA A 201 26.17 17.72 8.34
C ALA A 201 26.55 16.76 7.20
N HIS A 202 26.29 15.46 7.39
CA HIS A 202 26.50 14.43 6.36
C HIS A 202 25.21 14.10 5.58
N GLN A 203 24.10 14.70 5.93
CA GLN A 203 22.79 14.36 5.35
C GLN A 203 22.21 15.49 4.51
N THR A 204 22.34 16.73 4.96
CA THR A 204 21.67 17.87 4.34
C THR A 204 22.67 18.95 3.96
N THR A 205 22.61 19.42 2.72
CA THR A 205 23.39 20.56 2.24
C THR A 205 23.26 21.75 3.19
N LYS A 206 24.38 22.38 3.56
CA LYS A 206 24.46 23.47 4.56
C LYS A 206 24.03 23.05 5.98
N ALA A 207 23.87 21.76 6.24
CA ALA A 207 23.37 21.22 7.51
C ALA A 207 22.04 21.88 7.97
N SER A 208 21.21 22.33 7.02
CA SER A 208 19.92 22.98 7.30
C SER A 208 18.99 22.87 6.10
N ILE A 209 17.83 22.24 6.30
CA ILE A 209 16.86 22.04 5.22
C ILE A 209 16.25 23.37 4.75
N SER A 210 15.96 24.30 5.65
CA SER A 210 15.43 25.61 5.27
C SER A 210 16.45 26.43 4.46
N GLU A 211 17.76 26.32 4.76
CA GLU A 211 18.80 26.96 3.95
C GLU A 211 18.97 26.29 2.58
N ALA A 212 18.82 24.96 2.51
CA ALA A 212 18.87 24.22 1.25
C ALA A 212 17.68 24.56 0.34
N LEU A 213 16.50 24.79 0.92
CA LEU A 213 15.27 25.10 0.22
C LEU A 213 15.07 26.57 -0.17
N LYS A 214 16.00 27.47 0.13
CA LYS A 214 15.85 28.92 -0.18
C LYS A 214 15.48 29.21 -1.64
N GLY A 215 15.94 28.42 -2.58
CA GLY A 215 15.61 28.55 -3.99
C GLY A 215 14.14 28.22 -4.34
N PHE A 216 13.45 27.50 -3.47
CA PHE A 216 12.03 27.14 -3.63
C PHE A 216 11.09 28.18 -3.01
N GLN A 217 11.63 29.16 -2.26
CA GLN A 217 10.81 30.19 -1.61
C GLN A 217 9.98 30.95 -2.63
N LYS A 218 8.65 30.98 -2.43
CA LYS A 218 7.73 31.74 -3.27
C LYS A 218 8.08 33.24 -3.21
N LYS A 219 8.12 33.88 -4.38
CA LYS A 219 8.18 35.33 -4.56
C LYS A 219 6.88 35.79 -5.26
N ASP A 220 6.63 37.09 -5.24
CA ASP A 220 5.33 37.68 -5.61
C ASP A 220 4.72 37.09 -6.90
N ASP A 221 5.46 37.07 -7.99
CA ASP A 221 4.96 36.64 -9.31
C ASP A 221 5.38 35.21 -9.69
N THR A 222 5.87 34.39 -8.71
CA THR A 222 6.33 33.04 -8.99
C THR A 222 5.48 31.99 -8.25
N ASN A 223 5.54 30.75 -8.72
CA ASN A 223 5.19 29.59 -7.88
C ASN A 223 6.25 29.36 -6.80
N GLY A 224 6.10 28.36 -5.95
CA GLY A 224 7.04 28.02 -4.89
C GLY A 224 6.34 27.68 -3.59
N ILE A 225 7.10 27.65 -2.51
CA ILE A 225 6.65 27.30 -1.16
C ILE A 225 6.94 28.41 -0.17
N ASN A 226 6.20 28.46 0.93
CA ASN A 226 6.61 29.28 2.09
C ASN A 226 7.53 28.46 3.01
N ILE A 227 8.50 29.11 3.64
CA ILE A 227 9.45 28.47 4.55
C ILE A 227 9.44 29.22 5.88
N TYR A 228 9.13 28.49 6.96
CA TYR A 228 9.11 29.00 8.33
C TYR A 228 10.19 28.28 9.16
N ARG A 229 10.87 29.01 10.03
CA ARG A 229 11.85 28.47 10.99
C ARG A 229 11.38 28.78 12.40
N ILE A 230 11.28 27.78 13.22
CA ILE A 230 10.77 27.87 14.60
C ILE A 230 11.54 26.91 15.51
N LYS A 231 11.54 27.20 16.81
CA LYS A 231 12.22 26.35 17.81
C LYS A 231 11.24 25.38 18.46
N ALA A 232 11.64 24.12 18.63
CA ALA A 232 10.79 23.06 19.18
C ALA A 232 10.34 23.32 20.63
N TRP A 233 11.07 24.12 21.38
CA TRP A 233 10.78 24.49 22.77
C TRP A 233 9.94 25.75 22.92
N ASP A 234 9.77 26.55 21.86
CA ASP A 234 8.97 27.78 21.88
C ASP A 234 7.52 27.50 21.48
N TYR A 235 6.71 27.03 22.44
CA TYR A 235 5.31 26.68 22.20
C TYR A 235 4.46 27.87 21.75
N ALA A 236 4.64 29.05 22.38
CA ALA A 236 3.87 30.25 22.04
C ALA A 236 4.18 30.71 20.61
N GLY A 237 5.47 30.83 20.26
CA GLY A 237 5.89 31.20 18.93
C GLY A 237 5.45 30.19 17.85
N MET A 238 5.46 28.87 18.17
CA MET A 238 4.88 27.86 17.28
C MET A 238 3.40 28.08 17.02
N CYS A 239 2.61 28.35 18.07
CA CYS A 239 1.18 28.61 17.92
C CYS A 239 0.89 29.84 17.06
N GLU A 240 1.60 30.94 17.26
CA GLU A 240 1.47 32.16 16.46
C GLU A 240 1.76 31.92 14.98
N VAL A 241 2.90 31.25 14.69
CA VAL A 241 3.28 30.94 13.30
C VAL A 241 2.30 29.96 12.64
N PHE A 242 1.85 28.93 13.37
CA PHE A 242 0.94 27.92 12.80
C PHE A 242 -0.45 28.52 12.53
N GLU A 243 -0.95 29.39 13.39
CA GLU A 243 -2.26 30.04 13.21
C GLU A 243 -2.31 30.81 11.88
N ASP A 244 -1.34 31.69 11.65
CA ASP A 244 -1.27 32.52 10.43
C ASP A 244 -0.93 31.67 9.19
N ALA A 245 0.12 30.85 9.29
CA ALA A 245 0.62 30.10 8.13
C ALA A 245 -0.37 29.04 7.63
N LEU A 246 -1.02 28.29 8.54
CA LEU A 246 -1.99 27.25 8.16
C LEU A 246 -3.26 27.86 7.60
N GLN A 247 -3.71 29.02 8.12
CA GLN A 247 -4.83 29.71 7.51
C GLN A 247 -4.49 30.17 6.10
N LYS A 248 -3.30 30.73 5.90
CA LYS A 248 -2.80 31.15 4.58
C LYS A 248 -2.71 29.96 3.58
N ILE A 249 -2.22 28.81 4.02
CA ILE A 249 -2.21 27.58 3.18
C ILE A 249 -3.63 27.21 2.76
N ARG A 250 -4.57 27.24 3.70
CA ARG A 250 -5.99 26.91 3.47
C ARG A 250 -6.65 27.82 2.43
N ASP A 251 -6.37 29.10 2.52
CA ASP A 251 -6.98 30.12 1.66
C ASP A 251 -6.35 30.13 0.26
N THR A 252 -5.02 30.03 0.18
CA THR A 252 -4.26 30.27 -1.06
C THR A 252 -3.80 29.01 -1.78
N HIS A 253 -3.79 27.83 -1.10
CA HIS A 253 -3.15 26.59 -1.57
C HIS A 253 -1.64 26.72 -1.83
N VAL A 254 -0.97 27.74 -1.32
CA VAL A 254 0.49 27.83 -1.36
C VAL A 254 1.05 26.90 -0.30
N PRO A 255 1.85 25.87 -0.68
CA PRO A 255 2.40 24.94 0.29
C PRO A 255 3.45 25.58 1.20
N ALA A 256 3.66 25.00 2.38
CA ALA A 256 4.68 25.48 3.30
C ALA A 256 5.52 24.36 3.93
N VAL A 257 6.77 24.70 4.24
CA VAL A 257 7.67 23.89 5.07
C VAL A 257 7.93 24.62 6.39
N PHE A 258 7.64 23.95 7.49
CA PHE A 258 7.93 24.37 8.85
C PHE A 258 9.17 23.61 9.31
N HIS A 259 10.33 24.26 9.33
CA HIS A 259 11.57 23.73 9.88
C HIS A 259 11.59 23.95 11.39
N ILE A 260 11.29 22.90 12.13
CA ILE A 260 11.25 22.92 13.59
C ILE A 260 12.63 22.51 14.09
N GLU A 261 13.41 23.51 14.45
CA GLU A 261 14.81 23.37 14.87
C GLU A 261 14.92 23.06 16.37
N GLU A 262 16.07 22.54 16.78
CA GLU A 262 16.42 22.28 18.18
C GLU A 262 15.46 21.27 18.84
N VAL A 263 15.03 20.30 18.07
CA VAL A 263 14.30 19.13 18.61
C VAL A 263 15.27 18.27 19.41
N THR A 264 14.83 17.77 20.55
CA THR A 264 15.60 16.79 21.34
C THR A 264 15.09 15.36 21.07
N GLN A 265 15.88 14.35 21.45
CA GLN A 265 15.52 12.95 21.36
C GLN A 265 15.98 12.22 22.63
N PRO A 266 15.31 12.43 23.79
CA PRO A 266 15.79 12.02 25.10
C PRO A 266 16.05 10.52 25.28
N GLN A 267 15.31 9.67 24.56
CA GLN A 267 15.51 8.22 24.63
C GLN A 267 16.34 7.66 23.45
N GLY A 268 16.91 8.53 22.61
CA GLY A 268 17.60 8.13 21.40
C GLY A 268 16.64 7.70 20.28
N HIS A 269 17.18 7.09 19.21
CA HIS A 269 16.39 6.80 18.02
C HIS A 269 15.30 5.75 18.24
N SER A 270 15.67 4.63 18.89
CA SER A 270 14.75 3.50 19.13
C SER A 270 15.25 2.64 20.29
N THR A 271 14.53 1.56 20.59
CA THR A 271 14.94 0.59 21.61
C THR A 271 16.09 -0.33 21.17
N SER A 272 16.53 -0.27 19.92
CA SER A 272 17.60 -1.14 19.38
C SER A 272 19.01 -0.68 19.73
N GLY A 273 19.21 0.51 20.30
CA GLY A 273 20.54 1.01 20.70
C GLY A 273 20.49 2.23 21.59
N SER A 274 21.62 2.49 22.26
CA SER A 274 21.80 3.66 23.12
C SER A 274 22.44 4.81 22.36
N HIS A 275 21.95 6.01 22.57
CA HIS A 275 22.45 7.22 21.90
C HIS A 275 23.77 7.75 22.50
N GLU A 276 24.14 7.31 23.70
CA GLU A 276 25.46 7.60 24.31
C GLU A 276 26.62 7.04 23.48
N ARG A 277 26.37 6.08 22.59
CA ARG A 277 27.37 5.50 21.69
C ARG A 277 27.84 6.45 20.59
N TYR A 278 27.06 7.47 20.26
CA TYR A 278 27.33 8.36 19.12
C TYR A 278 27.14 9.87 19.41
N LYS A 279 26.43 10.22 20.49
CA LYS A 279 26.32 11.61 20.93
C LYS A 279 27.38 11.92 21.96
N THR A 280 27.97 13.12 21.89
CA THR A 280 28.95 13.60 22.90
C THR A 280 28.25 13.93 24.21
N ALA A 281 29.00 13.98 25.32
CA ALA A 281 28.49 14.38 26.63
C ALA A 281 27.89 15.79 26.61
N GLU A 282 28.50 16.74 25.88
CA GLU A 282 28.02 18.09 25.72
C GLU A 282 26.69 18.13 24.95
N ARG A 283 26.55 17.29 23.92
CA ARG A 283 25.28 17.18 23.19
C ARG A 283 24.18 16.62 24.07
N LEU A 284 24.46 15.61 24.87
CA LEU A 284 23.49 15.02 25.79
C LEU A 284 23.07 15.99 26.89
N GLU A 285 24.02 16.80 27.40
CA GLU A 285 23.72 17.88 28.37
C GLU A 285 22.84 18.95 27.73
N TRP A 286 23.16 19.38 26.53
CA TRP A 286 22.33 20.31 25.77
C TRP A 286 20.91 19.78 25.57
N GLU A 287 20.72 18.50 25.22
CA GLU A 287 19.39 17.89 25.06
C GLU A 287 18.60 17.86 26.39
N ARG A 288 19.27 17.66 27.53
CA ARG A 288 18.63 17.76 28.85
C ARG A 288 18.22 19.20 29.19
N GLU A 289 19.09 20.17 28.86
CA GLU A 289 18.81 21.58 29.14
C GLU A 289 17.68 22.12 28.27
N TRP A 290 17.67 21.75 26.98
CA TRP A 290 16.70 22.25 26.01
C TRP A 290 15.54 21.29 25.74
N ASP A 291 15.31 20.32 26.63
CA ASP A 291 14.14 19.47 26.55
C ASP A 291 12.85 20.33 26.56
N CYS A 292 11.97 20.06 25.58
CA CYS A 292 10.81 20.91 25.35
C CYS A 292 9.87 20.94 26.56
N LEU A 293 9.71 19.84 27.32
CA LEU A 293 8.87 19.82 28.53
C LEU A 293 9.51 20.62 29.66
N LYS A 294 10.84 20.57 29.79
CA LYS A 294 11.55 21.41 30.76
C LYS A 294 11.36 22.89 30.44
N LYS A 295 11.55 23.29 29.19
CA LYS A 295 11.36 24.69 28.76
C LYS A 295 9.89 25.14 28.92
N MET A 296 8.93 24.27 28.65
CA MET A 296 7.53 24.58 28.89
C MET A 296 7.22 24.79 30.37
N ARG A 297 7.78 23.94 31.25
CA ARG A 297 7.65 24.12 32.70
C ARG A 297 8.23 25.45 33.16
N GLU A 298 9.45 25.80 32.72
CA GLU A 298 10.07 27.07 33.01
C GLU A 298 9.22 28.27 32.54
N TRP A 299 8.65 28.18 31.35
CA TRP A 299 7.77 29.21 30.79
C TRP A 299 6.46 29.35 31.58
N ILE A 300 5.78 28.24 31.95
CA ILE A 300 4.55 28.26 32.74
C ILE A 300 4.79 28.92 34.11
N THR A 301 5.85 28.53 34.80
CA THR A 301 6.13 29.05 36.15
C THR A 301 6.57 30.49 36.12
N SER A 302 7.42 30.89 35.15
CA SER A 302 7.89 32.30 35.02
C SER A 302 6.78 33.26 34.63
N ASN A 303 5.73 32.80 33.95
CA ASN A 303 4.54 33.59 33.61
C ASN A 303 3.42 33.49 34.65
N GLY A 304 3.65 32.79 35.76
CA GLY A 304 2.67 32.68 36.86
C GLY A 304 1.37 31.96 36.49
N ILE A 305 1.43 31.06 35.46
CA ILE A 305 0.27 30.29 35.00
C ILE A 305 -0.03 29.14 35.98
N ALA A 306 1.02 28.49 36.50
CA ALA A 306 0.95 27.46 37.53
C ALA A 306 2.22 27.44 38.36
N THR A 307 2.13 26.92 39.61
CA THR A 307 3.29 26.71 40.48
C THR A 307 4.03 25.42 40.16
N SER A 308 5.26 25.27 40.65
CA SER A 308 6.02 24.03 40.52
C SER A 308 5.32 22.85 41.17
N GLU A 309 4.71 23.04 42.32
CA GLU A 309 3.98 22.03 43.09
C GLU A 309 2.74 21.52 42.33
N GLU A 310 2.00 22.42 41.69
CA GLU A 310 0.87 22.05 40.82
C GLU A 310 1.33 21.20 39.63
N LEU A 311 2.44 21.56 39.00
CA LEU A 311 3.01 20.79 37.88
C LEU A 311 3.60 19.45 38.32
N ASP A 312 4.14 19.34 39.54
CA ASP A 312 4.57 18.06 40.13
C ASP A 312 3.39 17.14 40.39
N THR A 313 2.32 17.68 40.96
CA THR A 313 1.06 16.95 41.20
C THR A 313 0.51 16.40 39.87
N LEU A 314 0.41 17.25 38.84
CA LEU A 314 -0.02 16.85 37.52
C LEU A 314 0.87 15.75 36.91
N SER A 315 2.16 15.82 37.16
CA SER A 315 3.09 14.81 36.64
C SER A 315 2.88 13.44 37.28
N GLU A 316 2.62 13.40 38.60
CA GLU A 316 2.32 12.13 39.30
C GLU A 316 0.95 11.56 38.89
N GLU A 317 -0.06 12.39 38.71
CA GLU A 317 -1.37 11.96 38.19
C GLU A 317 -1.25 11.33 36.80
N VAL A 318 -0.47 11.96 35.91
CA VAL A 318 -0.22 11.46 34.54
C VAL A 318 0.48 10.10 34.58
N LYS A 319 1.48 9.90 35.44
CA LYS A 319 2.17 8.61 35.58
C LYS A 319 1.21 7.50 36.00
N GLU A 320 0.32 7.78 36.94
CA GLU A 320 -0.65 6.80 37.39
C GLU A 320 -1.69 6.46 36.30
N ILE A 321 -2.20 7.46 35.58
CA ILE A 321 -3.08 7.25 34.41
C ILE A 321 -2.41 6.34 33.37
N VAL A 322 -1.19 6.68 32.94
CA VAL A 322 -0.48 5.90 31.91
C VAL A 322 -0.23 4.46 32.37
N LYS A 323 0.09 4.26 33.66
CA LYS A 323 0.28 2.93 34.23
C LYS A 323 -1.01 2.10 34.23
N GLN A 324 -2.14 2.71 34.60
CA GLN A 324 -3.45 2.05 34.61
C GLN A 324 -3.90 1.67 33.19
N GLU A 325 -3.83 2.59 32.24
CA GLU A 325 -4.18 2.36 30.84
C GLU A 325 -3.30 1.27 30.19
N LYS A 326 -1.98 1.30 30.48
CA LYS A 326 -1.04 0.27 30.02
C LYS A 326 -1.41 -1.12 30.60
N ASN A 327 -1.75 -1.19 31.88
CA ASN A 327 -2.15 -2.45 32.48
C ASN A 327 -3.47 -2.96 31.88
N ALA A 328 -4.45 -2.08 31.67
CA ALA A 328 -5.71 -2.42 31.01
C ALA A 328 -5.49 -3.01 29.60
N ALA A 329 -4.61 -2.39 28.81
CA ALA A 329 -4.26 -2.91 27.50
C ALA A 329 -3.62 -4.31 27.56
N TRP A 330 -2.72 -4.55 28.51
CA TRP A 330 -2.09 -5.85 28.69
C TRP A 330 -3.09 -6.93 29.13
N ASP A 331 -3.94 -6.61 30.07
CA ASP A 331 -4.96 -7.53 30.57
C ASP A 331 -5.96 -7.92 29.47
N LYS A 332 -6.41 -6.95 28.67
CA LYS A 332 -7.27 -7.19 27.50
C LYS A 332 -6.60 -8.07 26.43
N TYR A 333 -5.31 -7.85 26.16
CA TYR A 333 -4.54 -8.68 25.24
C TYR A 333 -4.43 -10.12 25.72
N LEU A 334 -4.20 -10.30 27.03
CA LEU A 334 -3.88 -11.60 27.62
C LEU A 334 -5.13 -12.46 27.89
N GLN A 335 -6.26 -11.83 28.27
CA GLN A 335 -7.47 -12.53 28.71
C GLN A 335 -7.95 -13.60 27.70
N PRO A 336 -8.18 -13.31 26.40
CA PRO A 336 -8.66 -14.33 25.45
C PRO A 336 -7.65 -15.47 25.26
N ILE A 337 -6.36 -15.20 25.40
CA ILE A 337 -5.32 -16.22 25.30
C ILE A 337 -5.35 -17.11 26.52
N GLN A 338 -5.56 -16.58 27.71
CA GLN A 338 -5.70 -17.35 28.94
C GLN A 338 -6.93 -18.28 28.92
N GLU A 339 -8.03 -17.82 28.35
CA GLU A 339 -9.22 -18.65 28.13
C GLU A 339 -8.91 -19.81 27.20
N GLN A 340 -8.21 -19.58 26.09
CA GLN A 340 -7.72 -20.62 25.16
C GLN A 340 -6.76 -21.59 25.85
N VAL A 341 -5.87 -21.10 26.73
CA VAL A 341 -4.96 -21.94 27.53
C VAL A 341 -5.76 -22.89 28.44
N GLN A 342 -6.76 -22.39 29.16
CA GLN A 342 -7.56 -23.23 30.06
C GLN A 342 -8.33 -24.30 29.28
N HIS A 343 -8.94 -23.94 28.17
CA HIS A 343 -9.68 -24.87 27.34
C HIS A 343 -8.78 -25.94 26.72
N ALA A 344 -7.67 -25.54 26.10
CA ALA A 344 -6.68 -26.47 25.53
C ALA A 344 -6.11 -27.43 26.61
N ALA A 345 -5.76 -26.90 27.79
CA ALA A 345 -5.26 -27.71 28.88
C ALA A 345 -6.29 -28.72 29.39
N THR A 346 -7.58 -28.38 29.39
CA THR A 346 -8.67 -29.30 29.75
C THR A 346 -8.80 -30.40 28.70
N LEU A 347 -8.84 -30.06 27.43
CA LEU A 347 -8.95 -31.02 26.32
C LEU A 347 -7.77 -32.00 26.29
N VAL A 348 -6.54 -31.48 26.32
CA VAL A 348 -5.34 -32.30 26.33
C VAL A 348 -5.24 -33.17 27.58
N GLY A 349 -5.59 -32.60 28.76
CA GLY A 349 -5.61 -33.32 30.01
C GLY A 349 -6.65 -34.47 30.10
N SER A 350 -7.68 -34.42 29.29
CA SER A 350 -8.71 -35.46 29.17
C SER A 350 -8.38 -36.54 28.17
N MET A 351 -7.29 -36.42 27.37
CA MET A 351 -6.87 -37.46 26.44
C MET A 351 -6.46 -38.74 27.14
N MET A 352 -7.21 -39.82 26.94
CA MET A 352 -6.94 -41.13 27.51
C MET A 352 -6.06 -41.93 26.58
N VAL A 353 -4.94 -42.44 27.13
CA VAL A 353 -3.95 -43.26 26.43
C VAL A 353 -3.50 -44.40 27.34
N ASN A 354 -3.23 -45.57 26.79
CA ASN A 354 -2.75 -46.72 27.54
C ASN A 354 -1.22 -46.71 27.79
N ASP A 355 -0.50 -45.93 27.01
CA ASP A 355 0.95 -45.78 27.10
C ASP A 355 1.30 -44.76 28.19
N ILE A 356 2.04 -45.16 29.20
CA ILE A 356 2.42 -44.34 30.35
C ILE A 356 3.36 -43.20 29.96
N ASP A 357 4.23 -43.40 28.98
CA ASP A 357 5.16 -42.37 28.50
C ASP A 357 4.40 -41.29 27.72
N VAL A 358 3.44 -41.66 26.90
CA VAL A 358 2.53 -40.72 26.21
C VAL A 358 1.69 -39.96 27.23
N TYR A 359 1.13 -40.65 28.23
CA TYR A 359 0.37 -39.98 29.29
C TYR A 359 1.23 -38.96 30.04
N ASN A 360 2.43 -39.32 30.44
CA ASN A 360 3.35 -38.41 31.15
C ASN A 360 3.74 -37.21 30.25
N HIS A 361 3.89 -37.44 28.95
CA HIS A 361 4.17 -36.37 27.99
C HIS A 361 2.99 -35.41 27.91
N LEU A 362 1.74 -35.88 27.81
CA LEU A 362 0.54 -35.02 27.80
C LEU A 362 0.43 -34.21 29.09
N GLN A 363 0.66 -34.80 30.26
CA GLN A 363 0.63 -34.08 31.54
C GLN A 363 1.71 -33.01 31.61
N LYS A 364 2.89 -33.28 31.07
CA LYS A 364 3.97 -32.29 30.96
C LYS A 364 3.56 -31.10 30.07
N LEU A 365 3.00 -31.35 28.87
CA LEU A 365 2.50 -30.29 27.97
C LEU A 365 1.48 -29.41 28.67
N VAL A 366 0.51 -30.01 29.38
CA VAL A 366 -0.51 -29.25 30.13
C VAL A 366 0.12 -28.42 31.24
N SER A 367 1.05 -28.97 31.99
CA SER A 367 1.69 -28.25 33.08
C SER A 367 2.55 -27.09 32.62
N GLU A 368 3.29 -27.25 31.52
CA GLU A 368 4.11 -26.19 30.90
C GLU A 368 3.25 -25.07 30.34
N LEU A 369 2.13 -25.41 29.66
CA LEU A 369 1.20 -24.43 29.14
C LEU A 369 0.57 -23.60 30.27
N LYS A 370 0.10 -24.24 31.36
CA LYS A 370 -0.48 -23.56 32.52
C LYS A 370 0.51 -22.75 33.34
N ALA A 371 1.78 -23.16 33.38
CA ALA A 371 2.83 -22.46 34.11
C ALA A 371 3.30 -21.19 33.39
N ASN A 372 3.01 -21.05 32.11
CA ASN A 372 3.39 -19.87 31.33
C ASN A 372 2.54 -18.68 31.76
N LYS A 373 3.17 -17.68 32.40
CA LYS A 373 2.48 -16.48 32.88
C LYS A 373 2.12 -15.48 31.77
N GLU A 374 2.80 -15.54 30.63
CA GLU A 374 2.62 -14.67 29.46
C GLU A 374 2.48 -15.53 28.19
N PRO A 375 1.41 -16.36 28.10
CA PRO A 375 1.20 -17.24 26.97
C PRO A 375 0.88 -16.43 25.71
N MET A 376 1.30 -16.97 24.57
CA MET A 376 0.95 -16.48 23.24
C MET A 376 0.03 -17.49 22.54
N ARG A 377 -0.79 -17.06 21.58
CA ARG A 377 -1.65 -17.95 20.78
C ARG A 377 -0.87 -19.14 20.19
N ARG A 378 0.38 -18.91 19.73
CA ARG A 378 1.26 -19.99 19.25
C ARG A 378 1.56 -21.07 20.28
N ASN A 379 1.61 -20.75 21.56
CA ASN A 379 1.87 -21.74 22.61
C ASN A 379 0.69 -22.70 22.74
N VAL A 380 -0.55 -22.18 22.65
CA VAL A 380 -1.76 -23.00 22.67
C VAL A 380 -1.77 -23.96 21.48
N LEU A 381 -1.58 -23.44 20.26
CA LEU A 381 -1.54 -24.25 19.03
C LEU A 381 -0.42 -25.32 19.07
N HIS A 382 0.76 -24.94 19.55
CA HIS A 382 1.88 -25.88 19.67
C HIS A 382 1.54 -27.04 20.63
N THR A 383 0.96 -26.73 21.80
CA THR A 383 0.56 -27.75 22.78
C THR A 383 -0.48 -28.71 22.17
N LEU A 384 -1.50 -28.19 21.48
CA LEU A 384 -2.52 -29.02 20.82
C LEU A 384 -1.90 -29.89 19.72
N ALA A 385 -0.99 -29.36 18.90
CA ALA A 385 -0.30 -30.11 17.85
C ALA A 385 0.52 -31.26 18.41
N MET A 386 1.33 -31.00 19.43
CA MET A 386 2.14 -32.04 20.08
C MET A 386 1.29 -33.13 20.75
N ALA A 387 0.16 -32.76 21.32
CA ALA A 387 -0.78 -33.71 21.90
C ALA A 387 -1.43 -34.59 20.82
N LEU A 388 -1.81 -34.05 19.69
CA LEU A 388 -2.38 -34.78 18.54
C LEU A 388 -1.34 -35.75 17.93
N GLU A 389 -0.08 -35.34 17.84
CA GLU A 389 1.00 -36.24 17.38
C GLU A 389 1.24 -37.43 18.33
N ALA A 390 1.22 -37.17 19.64
CA ALA A 390 1.52 -38.16 20.64
C ALA A 390 0.38 -39.17 20.89
N ALA A 391 -0.91 -38.72 20.82
CA ALA A 391 -2.08 -39.47 21.28
C ALA A 391 -3.12 -39.75 20.17
N THR A 392 -2.66 -40.27 19.02
CA THR A 392 -3.48 -40.57 17.86
C THR A 392 -4.62 -41.57 18.10
N THR A 393 -4.51 -42.42 19.13
CA THR A 393 -5.49 -43.45 19.48
C THR A 393 -6.44 -43.03 20.59
N SER A 394 -6.31 -41.82 21.11
CA SER A 394 -7.19 -41.32 22.18
C SER A 394 -8.65 -41.21 21.72
N PRO A 395 -9.64 -41.61 22.53
CA PRO A 395 -11.05 -41.52 22.17
C PRO A 395 -11.50 -40.08 21.84
N ASN A 396 -10.94 -39.08 22.48
CA ASN A 396 -11.25 -37.67 22.24
C ASN A 396 -10.26 -36.96 21.29
N TYR A 397 -9.49 -37.74 20.49
CA TYR A 397 -8.57 -37.20 19.48
C TYR A 397 -9.23 -36.19 18.54
N PHE A 398 -10.43 -36.51 18.05
CA PHE A 398 -11.16 -35.66 17.10
C PHE A 398 -11.63 -34.35 17.75
N GLU A 399 -12.04 -34.36 19.01
CA GLU A 399 -12.43 -33.15 19.74
C GLU A 399 -11.25 -32.18 19.87
N VAL A 400 -10.08 -32.68 20.20
CA VAL A 400 -8.84 -31.88 20.27
C VAL A 400 -8.46 -31.35 18.90
N LYS A 401 -8.61 -32.19 17.84
CA LYS A 401 -8.31 -31.81 16.46
C LYS A 401 -9.28 -30.75 15.94
N ASP A 402 -10.55 -30.84 16.27
CA ASP A 402 -11.55 -29.84 15.87
C ASP A 402 -11.26 -28.50 16.50
N TYR A 403 -10.94 -28.46 17.79
CA TYR A 403 -10.52 -27.22 18.45
C TYR A 403 -9.20 -26.65 17.89
N TYR A 404 -8.22 -27.50 17.59
CA TYR A 404 -7.00 -27.08 16.89
C TYR A 404 -7.31 -26.41 15.55
N ASN A 405 -8.18 -27.01 14.75
CA ASN A 405 -8.60 -26.46 13.46
C ASN A 405 -9.38 -25.16 13.60
N GLU A 406 -10.26 -25.04 14.60
CA GLU A 406 -10.98 -23.81 14.94
C GLU A 406 -10.02 -22.68 15.23
N LEU A 407 -9.04 -22.90 16.12
CA LEU A 407 -8.01 -21.88 16.43
C LEU A 407 -7.14 -21.54 15.22
N LEU A 408 -6.82 -22.49 14.34
CA LEU A 408 -6.11 -22.21 13.08
C LEU A 408 -6.93 -21.27 12.19
N ALA A 409 -8.23 -21.54 12.04
CA ALA A 409 -9.13 -20.72 11.23
C ALA A 409 -9.28 -19.31 11.82
N GLU A 410 -9.47 -19.18 13.15
CA GLU A 410 -9.50 -17.92 13.86
C GLU A 410 -8.22 -17.11 13.63
N ASN A 411 -7.06 -17.72 13.87
CA ASN A 411 -5.77 -17.04 13.71
C ASN A 411 -5.49 -16.68 12.24
N LYS A 412 -5.94 -17.49 11.27
CA LYS A 412 -5.86 -17.15 9.86
C LYS A 412 -6.67 -15.88 9.55
N GLN A 413 -7.85 -15.74 10.12
CA GLN A 413 -8.67 -14.53 9.97
C GLN A 413 -8.02 -13.32 10.64
N LEU A 414 -7.44 -13.46 11.84
CA LEU A 414 -6.79 -12.38 12.57
C LEU A 414 -5.54 -11.84 11.83
N TYR A 415 -4.71 -12.73 11.28
CA TYR A 415 -3.37 -12.37 10.80
C TYR A 415 -3.21 -12.36 9.27
N ASN A 416 -4.03 -13.11 8.51
CA ASN A 416 -3.79 -13.34 7.09
C ASN A 416 -4.92 -12.83 6.15
N SER A 417 -6.02 -12.31 6.69
CA SER A 417 -7.13 -11.72 5.92
C SER A 417 -6.79 -10.33 5.37
N HIS A 418 -7.64 -9.81 4.48
CA HIS A 418 -7.57 -8.42 3.99
C HIS A 418 -6.34 -8.09 3.12
N LEU A 419 -5.69 -9.07 2.50
CA LEU A 419 -4.66 -8.75 1.50
C LEU A 419 -5.30 -8.02 0.31
N TYR A 420 -6.44 -8.51 -0.14
CA TYR A 420 -7.31 -7.88 -1.11
C TYR A 420 -8.64 -7.50 -0.45
N ASN A 421 -9.43 -6.68 -1.10
CA ASN A 421 -10.76 -6.34 -0.64
C ASN A 421 -11.68 -7.57 -0.69
N GLU A 422 -12.23 -7.95 0.44
CA GLU A 422 -13.14 -9.09 0.60
C GLU A 422 -14.63 -8.66 0.64
N GLY A 423 -14.88 -7.34 0.68
CA GLY A 423 -16.21 -6.73 0.81
C GLY A 423 -17.00 -6.66 -0.50
N SER A 424 -18.13 -5.96 -0.43
CA SER A 424 -19.06 -5.79 -1.56
C SER A 424 -18.49 -4.97 -2.72
N LYS A 425 -17.47 -4.15 -2.46
CA LYS A 425 -16.77 -3.32 -3.45
C LYS A 425 -15.48 -3.96 -3.97
N SER A 426 -15.31 -5.26 -3.82
CA SER A 426 -14.19 -6.03 -4.40
C SER A 426 -14.37 -6.23 -5.90
N VAL A 427 -13.26 -6.26 -6.65
CA VAL A 427 -13.26 -6.67 -8.08
C VAL A 427 -13.89 -8.05 -8.29
N ALA A 428 -13.76 -8.96 -7.32
CA ALA A 428 -14.34 -10.31 -7.37
C ALA A 428 -15.88 -10.31 -7.36
N ARG A 429 -16.52 -9.20 -7.03
CA ARG A 429 -17.98 -9.02 -7.02
C ARG A 429 -18.51 -8.32 -8.27
N VAL A 430 -17.64 -7.80 -9.12
CA VAL A 430 -18.05 -7.16 -10.37
C VAL A 430 -18.55 -8.23 -11.35
N GLN A 431 -19.79 -8.09 -11.80
CA GLN A 431 -20.40 -9.04 -12.72
C GLN A 431 -19.85 -8.86 -14.13
N GLU A 432 -19.66 -9.95 -14.85
CA GLU A 432 -19.25 -9.93 -16.25
C GLU A 432 -20.36 -9.33 -17.13
N THR A 433 -19.97 -8.38 -17.97
CA THR A 433 -20.80 -7.85 -19.05
C THR A 433 -20.00 -7.93 -20.35
N LYS A 434 -20.49 -8.72 -21.31
CA LYS A 434 -19.79 -8.91 -22.59
C LYS A 434 -19.79 -7.65 -23.43
N PRO A 435 -18.76 -7.41 -24.28
CA PRO A 435 -18.79 -6.32 -25.25
C PRO A 435 -19.89 -6.57 -26.29
N PHE A 436 -20.70 -5.57 -26.53
CA PHE A 436 -21.72 -5.64 -27.61
C PHE A 436 -21.15 -5.04 -28.89
N ILE A 437 -20.83 -5.89 -29.86
CA ILE A 437 -20.23 -5.52 -31.14
C ILE A 437 -21.27 -5.79 -32.25
N PRO A 438 -21.98 -4.78 -32.75
CA PRO A 438 -22.89 -4.93 -33.89
C PRO A 438 -22.16 -5.47 -35.14
N PHE A 439 -22.92 -6.11 -36.03
CA PHE A 439 -22.37 -6.66 -37.26
C PHE A 439 -21.65 -5.58 -38.12
N ASP A 440 -22.23 -4.40 -38.19
CA ASP A 440 -21.76 -3.21 -38.90
C ASP A 440 -20.85 -2.30 -38.08
N ALA A 441 -20.39 -2.76 -36.88
CA ALA A 441 -19.52 -2.00 -36.01
C ALA A 441 -18.29 -1.49 -36.77
N PRO A 442 -17.91 -0.20 -36.62
CA PRO A 442 -16.75 0.36 -37.27
C PRO A 442 -15.48 -0.35 -36.82
N THR A 443 -14.56 -0.51 -37.74
CA THR A 443 -13.21 -1.00 -37.43
C THR A 443 -12.27 0.20 -37.28
N VAL A 444 -11.75 0.39 -36.10
CA VAL A 444 -10.91 1.54 -35.70
C VAL A 444 -9.56 1.08 -35.20
N ASN A 445 -8.60 1.97 -34.97
CA ASN A 445 -7.35 1.62 -34.29
C ASN A 445 -7.60 1.45 -32.77
N GLY A 446 -6.78 0.68 -32.11
CA GLY A 446 -6.89 0.45 -30.67
C GLY A 446 -6.86 1.76 -29.86
N TYR A 447 -6.01 2.73 -30.22
CA TYR A 447 -5.99 4.03 -29.53
C TYR A 447 -7.31 4.80 -29.66
N GLU A 448 -8.05 4.65 -30.78
CA GLU A 448 -9.36 5.28 -30.98
C GLU A 448 -10.43 4.62 -30.10
N VAL A 449 -10.30 3.33 -29.80
CA VAL A 449 -11.17 2.64 -28.81
C VAL A 449 -10.97 3.26 -27.43
N LEU A 450 -9.72 3.43 -26.98
CA LEU A 450 -9.41 4.05 -25.70
C LEU A 450 -9.84 5.52 -25.65
N ASN A 451 -9.56 6.30 -26.69
CA ASN A 451 -9.92 7.71 -26.76
C ASN A 451 -11.43 7.90 -26.61
N LYS A 452 -12.24 7.13 -27.35
CA LYS A 452 -13.70 7.17 -27.23
C LYS A 452 -14.18 6.74 -25.83
N TYR A 453 -13.60 5.68 -25.30
CA TYR A 453 -13.91 5.21 -23.94
C TYR A 453 -13.64 6.28 -22.89
N PHE A 454 -12.44 6.87 -22.89
CA PHE A 454 -12.08 7.92 -21.94
C PHE A 454 -12.95 9.17 -22.11
N ASP A 455 -13.29 9.53 -23.34
CA ASP A 455 -14.21 10.64 -23.58
C ASP A 455 -15.57 10.44 -22.90
N GLU A 456 -16.19 9.27 -23.10
CA GLU A 456 -17.46 8.90 -22.47
C GLU A 456 -17.33 8.79 -20.93
N LEU A 457 -16.22 8.24 -20.44
CA LEU A 457 -15.94 8.09 -19.01
C LEU A 457 -15.81 9.44 -18.31
N PHE A 458 -15.04 10.37 -18.87
CA PHE A 458 -14.88 11.72 -18.29
C PHE A 458 -16.15 12.54 -18.35
N ALA A 459 -16.99 12.34 -19.35
CA ALA A 459 -18.28 12.98 -19.44
C ALA A 459 -19.27 12.48 -18.37
N SER A 460 -19.22 11.18 -18.05
CA SER A 460 -20.18 10.54 -17.13
C SER A 460 -19.76 10.54 -15.65
N ASN A 461 -18.45 10.57 -15.34
CA ASN A 461 -17.97 10.43 -13.97
C ASN A 461 -17.02 11.57 -13.55
N PRO A 462 -17.51 12.56 -12.77
CA PRO A 462 -16.71 13.71 -12.35
C PRO A 462 -15.57 13.35 -11.38
N LYS A 463 -15.58 12.17 -10.75
CA LYS A 463 -14.52 11.72 -9.83
C LYS A 463 -13.27 11.21 -10.56
N VAL A 464 -13.34 10.94 -11.87
CA VAL A 464 -12.21 10.41 -12.65
C VAL A 464 -11.27 11.55 -13.04
N PHE A 465 -9.98 11.32 -12.80
CA PHE A 465 -8.86 12.18 -13.17
C PHE A 465 -7.80 11.35 -13.89
N ALA A 466 -7.17 11.90 -14.90
CA ALA A 466 -5.99 11.28 -15.52
C ALA A 466 -4.81 12.24 -15.50
N PHE A 467 -3.62 11.74 -15.20
CA PHE A 467 -2.41 12.54 -15.24
C PHE A 467 -1.16 11.66 -15.36
N GLY A 468 -0.14 12.25 -15.94
CA GLY A 468 1.15 11.66 -16.20
C GLY A 468 1.94 12.56 -17.15
N GLU A 469 3.10 12.11 -17.57
CA GLU A 469 3.88 12.80 -18.60
C GLU A 469 3.12 12.76 -19.93
N ASP A 470 3.00 13.90 -20.59
CA ASP A 470 2.35 14.04 -21.91
C ASP A 470 0.86 13.60 -21.98
N VAL A 471 0.21 13.34 -20.86
CA VAL A 471 -1.19 12.86 -20.82
C VAL A 471 -2.17 13.95 -21.21
N GLY A 472 -1.88 15.21 -20.89
CA GLY A 472 -2.76 16.35 -21.08
C GLY A 472 -2.74 16.90 -22.50
N TYR A 473 -1.79 17.79 -22.80
CA TYR A 473 -1.79 18.60 -24.02
C TYR A 473 -1.74 17.78 -25.31
N ILE A 474 -0.83 16.81 -25.42
CA ILE A 474 -0.73 15.97 -26.61
C ILE A 474 -1.64 14.73 -26.56
N GLY A 475 -2.20 14.41 -25.38
CA GLY A 475 -3.13 13.30 -25.20
C GLY A 475 -2.46 11.92 -25.14
N ASP A 476 -1.34 11.84 -24.47
CA ASP A 476 -0.34 10.75 -24.37
C ASP A 476 0.42 10.44 -25.69
N VAL A 477 1.55 9.77 -25.55
CA VAL A 477 2.44 9.42 -26.69
C VAL A 477 1.78 8.48 -27.71
N ASN A 478 0.71 7.79 -27.36
CA ASN A 478 -0.06 6.89 -28.22
C ASN A 478 -1.49 7.40 -28.53
N GLN A 479 -1.82 8.64 -28.14
CA GLN A 479 -3.04 9.35 -28.48
C GLN A 479 -4.33 8.84 -27.81
N GLY A 480 -4.25 8.06 -26.72
CA GLY A 480 -5.42 7.58 -26.00
C GLY A 480 -6.25 8.71 -25.35
N PHE A 481 -5.64 9.85 -25.04
CA PHE A 481 -6.27 11.05 -24.49
C PHE A 481 -6.29 12.24 -25.47
N SER A 482 -5.95 12.05 -26.75
CA SER A 482 -5.86 13.13 -27.75
C SER A 482 -7.14 13.97 -27.81
N GLY A 483 -7.01 15.31 -27.62
CA GLY A 483 -8.13 16.27 -27.62
C GLY A 483 -8.99 16.28 -26.35
N LEU A 484 -8.79 15.34 -25.41
CA LEU A 484 -9.64 15.21 -24.23
C LEU A 484 -9.38 16.27 -23.17
N GLN A 485 -8.13 16.78 -23.05
CA GLN A 485 -7.85 17.90 -22.15
C GLN A 485 -8.61 19.15 -22.55
N GLU A 486 -8.67 19.48 -23.86
CA GLU A 486 -9.45 20.63 -24.37
C GLU A 486 -10.95 20.48 -24.04
N LYS A 487 -11.48 19.25 -24.18
CA LYS A 487 -12.89 18.94 -23.97
C LYS A 487 -13.31 18.90 -22.51
N HIS A 488 -12.50 18.27 -21.63
CA HIS A 488 -12.86 17.99 -20.23
C HIS A 488 -12.10 18.86 -19.22
N GLY A 489 -11.14 19.67 -19.68
CA GLY A 489 -10.39 20.63 -18.88
C GLY A 489 -9.07 20.12 -18.32
N ALA A 490 -8.09 21.03 -18.26
CA ALA A 490 -6.74 20.76 -17.74
C ALA A 490 -6.71 20.47 -16.22
N ASN A 491 -7.79 20.71 -15.50
CA ASN A 491 -7.91 20.31 -14.09
C ASN A 491 -8.25 18.81 -13.92
N ARG A 492 -8.69 18.14 -14.97
CA ARG A 492 -9.10 16.74 -14.93
C ARG A 492 -8.19 15.82 -15.71
N ILE A 493 -7.58 16.31 -16.80
CA ILE A 493 -6.60 15.58 -17.61
C ILE A 493 -5.35 16.46 -17.65
N LEU A 494 -4.30 16.04 -16.91
CA LEU A 494 -3.16 16.89 -16.58
C LEU A 494 -1.85 16.33 -17.11
N ASP A 495 -0.99 17.23 -17.57
CA ASP A 495 0.44 16.94 -17.71
C ASP A 495 1.14 17.04 -16.36
N THR A 496 2.13 16.21 -16.17
CA THR A 496 3.09 16.29 -15.06
C THR A 496 4.51 16.49 -15.58
N GLY A 497 5.41 16.89 -14.69
CA GLY A 497 6.84 16.73 -14.97
C GLY A 497 7.24 15.25 -14.91
N ILE A 498 8.48 14.95 -15.32
CA ILE A 498 9.11 13.64 -15.19
C ILE A 498 9.35 13.36 -13.70
N ARG A 499 8.46 12.61 -13.08
CA ARG A 499 8.43 12.38 -11.64
C ARG A 499 7.55 11.18 -11.25
N GLU A 500 7.87 10.01 -11.77
CA GLU A 500 7.04 8.80 -11.65
C GLU A 500 6.70 8.44 -10.19
N LEU A 501 7.65 8.67 -9.28
CA LEU A 501 7.47 8.43 -7.85
C LEU A 501 6.29 9.24 -7.29
N THR A 502 6.22 10.55 -7.57
CA THR A 502 5.13 11.41 -7.09
C THR A 502 3.90 11.37 -7.99
N ILE A 503 3.98 10.93 -9.24
CA ILE A 503 2.80 10.58 -10.03
C ILE A 503 2.02 9.48 -9.32
N VAL A 504 2.69 8.40 -8.91
CA VAL A 504 2.07 7.33 -8.12
C VAL A 504 1.56 7.88 -6.78
N GLY A 505 2.39 8.60 -6.04
CA GLY A 505 2.02 9.16 -4.73
C GLY A 505 0.85 10.13 -4.79
N GLN A 506 0.78 10.97 -5.83
CA GLN A 506 -0.35 11.86 -6.09
C GLN A 506 -1.64 11.07 -6.31
N GLY A 507 -1.57 9.97 -7.07
CA GLY A 507 -2.70 9.05 -7.24
C GLY A 507 -3.15 8.39 -5.94
N ILE A 508 -2.20 7.94 -5.09
CA ILE A 508 -2.52 7.35 -3.78
C ILE A 508 -3.36 8.33 -2.94
N GLY A 509 -2.87 9.55 -2.77
CA GLY A 509 -3.58 10.54 -1.94
C GLY A 509 -4.95 10.91 -2.49
N MET A 510 -5.11 11.04 -3.81
CA MET A 510 -6.40 11.29 -4.45
C MET A 510 -7.37 10.12 -4.24
N ALA A 511 -6.90 8.89 -4.40
CA ALA A 511 -7.71 7.69 -4.19
C ALA A 511 -8.18 7.56 -2.74
N LEU A 512 -7.31 7.84 -1.77
CA LEU A 512 -7.65 7.88 -0.34
C LEU A 512 -8.70 8.96 0.02
N ARG A 513 -8.89 9.96 -0.84
CA ARG A 513 -9.91 11.01 -0.72
C ARG A 513 -11.21 10.70 -1.48
N GLY A 514 -11.38 9.48 -1.99
CA GLY A 514 -12.59 9.05 -2.72
C GLY A 514 -12.67 9.47 -4.17
N LEU A 515 -11.60 10.04 -4.74
CA LEU A 515 -11.47 10.27 -6.18
C LEU A 515 -11.06 9.00 -6.93
N ARG A 516 -11.12 9.00 -8.25
CA ARG A 516 -10.81 7.85 -9.12
C ARG A 516 -9.65 8.22 -10.06
N PRO A 517 -8.42 8.29 -9.55
CA PRO A 517 -7.26 8.64 -10.37
C PRO A 517 -6.85 7.48 -11.29
N ILE A 518 -6.58 7.83 -12.55
CA ILE A 518 -5.84 7.02 -13.53
C ILE A 518 -4.49 7.70 -13.70
N THR A 519 -3.45 7.14 -13.10
CA THR A 519 -2.09 7.68 -13.19
C THR A 519 -1.33 6.97 -14.27
N GLU A 520 -0.64 7.72 -15.11
CA GLU A 520 0.13 7.12 -16.20
C GLU A 520 1.62 7.14 -15.92
N ILE A 521 2.24 5.98 -16.06
CA ILE A 521 3.68 5.80 -16.22
C ILE A 521 3.91 5.41 -17.69
N GLN A 522 4.66 6.20 -18.43
CA GLN A 522 4.74 6.09 -19.90
C GLN A 522 5.10 4.68 -20.41
N TYR A 523 6.06 4.04 -19.76
CA TYR A 523 6.51 2.68 -20.13
C TYR A 523 6.68 1.81 -18.89
N LEU A 524 6.43 0.52 -19.04
CA LEU A 524 6.52 -0.46 -17.95
C LEU A 524 7.92 -0.51 -17.31
N ASP A 525 8.98 -0.30 -18.08
CA ASP A 525 10.35 -0.21 -17.55
C ASP A 525 10.52 0.95 -16.55
N TYR A 526 9.79 2.05 -16.72
CA TYR A 526 9.85 3.23 -15.84
C TYR A 526 8.99 3.06 -14.58
N LEU A 527 8.13 2.03 -14.51
CA LEU A 527 7.40 1.69 -13.28
C LEU A 527 8.35 1.42 -12.10
N LEU A 528 9.61 1.05 -12.39
CA LEU A 528 10.65 0.85 -11.37
C LEU A 528 10.87 2.11 -10.50
N TYR A 529 10.73 3.31 -11.05
CA TYR A 529 10.83 4.57 -10.29
C TYR A 529 9.64 4.76 -9.33
N GLY A 530 8.48 4.21 -9.66
CA GLY A 530 7.28 4.20 -8.81
C GLY A 530 7.10 2.92 -7.98
N LEU A 531 8.03 1.97 -8.04
CA LEU A 531 7.87 0.66 -7.40
C LEU A 531 7.71 0.76 -5.87
N GLN A 532 8.49 1.63 -5.23
CA GLN A 532 8.46 1.75 -3.77
C GLN A 532 7.08 2.17 -3.25
N PRO A 533 6.45 3.30 -3.66
CA PRO A 533 5.12 3.64 -3.16
C PRO A 533 4.05 2.63 -3.58
N LEU A 534 4.22 1.92 -4.68
CA LEU A 534 3.31 0.82 -5.04
C LEU A 534 3.44 -0.36 -4.08
N SER A 535 4.66 -0.80 -3.79
CA SER A 535 4.94 -1.93 -2.90
C SER A 535 4.65 -1.62 -1.44
N ASP A 536 5.16 -0.49 -0.94
CA ASP A 536 5.14 -0.17 0.48
C ASP A 536 3.80 0.43 0.93
N ASP A 537 3.15 1.20 0.07
CA ASP A 537 1.91 1.90 0.41
C ASP A 537 0.68 1.25 -0.22
N VAL A 538 0.54 1.26 -1.55
CA VAL A 538 -0.68 0.78 -2.22
C VAL A 538 -0.95 -0.69 -1.92
N ALA A 539 0.04 -1.57 -2.15
CA ALA A 539 -0.10 -3.02 -1.99
C ALA A 539 -0.45 -3.42 -0.55
N THR A 540 -0.01 -2.64 0.43
CA THR A 540 -0.21 -2.96 1.84
C THR A 540 -1.36 -2.21 2.50
N THR A 541 -1.92 -1.16 1.88
CA THR A 541 -2.93 -0.29 2.52
C THR A 541 -4.11 -1.10 3.08
N HIS A 542 -4.72 -1.95 2.28
CA HIS A 542 -5.88 -2.71 2.71
C HIS A 542 -5.51 -3.75 3.79
N PHE A 543 -4.37 -4.42 3.64
CA PHE A 543 -3.88 -5.40 4.61
C PHE A 543 -3.51 -4.76 5.95
N ARG A 544 -2.66 -3.73 5.95
CA ARG A 544 -2.16 -3.13 7.19
C ARG A 544 -3.21 -2.36 7.98
N THR A 545 -4.30 -1.94 7.33
CA THR A 545 -5.44 -1.26 7.97
C THR A 545 -6.62 -2.20 8.23
N ARG A 546 -6.53 -3.47 7.88
CA ARG A 546 -7.67 -4.42 7.95
C ARG A 546 -8.91 -3.91 7.23
N GLY A 547 -8.72 -3.26 6.07
CA GLY A 547 -9.82 -2.73 5.28
C GLY A 547 -10.40 -1.38 5.75
N LEU A 548 -9.83 -0.73 6.76
CA LEU A 548 -10.28 0.60 7.20
C LEU A 548 -10.12 1.66 6.11
N GLN A 549 -9.15 1.47 5.21
CA GLN A 549 -8.86 2.36 4.09
C GLN A 549 -8.80 1.60 2.78
N SER A 550 -9.32 2.21 1.73
CA SER A 550 -9.26 1.71 0.36
C SER A 550 -8.53 2.70 -0.53
N CYS A 551 -7.75 2.19 -1.48
CA CYS A 551 -6.95 2.99 -2.40
C CYS A 551 -7.31 2.62 -3.86
N PRO A 552 -8.46 3.03 -4.40
CA PRO A 552 -8.90 2.67 -5.75
C PRO A 552 -8.12 3.44 -6.84
N LEU A 553 -6.82 3.26 -6.86
CA LEU A 553 -5.87 3.83 -7.81
C LEU A 553 -5.72 2.91 -9.01
N ILE A 554 -5.82 3.46 -10.21
CA ILE A 554 -5.49 2.76 -11.46
C ILE A 554 -4.17 3.30 -11.97
N ILE A 555 -3.18 2.42 -12.11
CA ILE A 555 -1.93 2.71 -12.80
C ILE A 555 -2.07 2.24 -14.24
N ARG A 556 -1.98 3.15 -15.17
CA ARG A 556 -1.90 2.89 -16.61
C ARG A 556 -0.44 2.89 -17.03
N THR A 557 0.01 1.86 -17.71
CA THR A 557 1.34 1.82 -18.30
C THR A 557 1.32 1.05 -19.61
N ARG A 558 2.35 1.22 -20.43
CA ARG A 558 2.52 0.52 -21.70
C ARG A 558 3.70 -0.39 -21.62
N GLY A 559 3.53 -1.58 -22.12
CA GLY A 559 4.60 -2.56 -22.12
C GLY A 559 4.17 -3.81 -22.85
N HIS A 560 4.83 -4.90 -22.49
CA HIS A 560 4.54 -6.20 -23.04
C HIS A 560 4.62 -6.15 -24.59
N ARG A 561 5.84 -6.29 -25.07
CA ARG A 561 6.31 -6.26 -26.44
C ARG A 561 6.51 -4.89 -27.06
N LEU A 562 7.69 -4.35 -26.86
CA LEU A 562 8.24 -3.18 -27.53
C LEU A 562 9.69 -3.48 -27.92
N GLU A 563 10.24 -2.77 -28.86
CA GLU A 563 11.63 -2.91 -29.30
C GLU A 563 12.60 -2.05 -28.46
N GLY A 564 13.78 -2.59 -28.19
CA GLY A 564 14.89 -1.89 -27.58
C GLY A 564 15.07 -2.12 -26.07
N ILE A 565 16.29 -1.83 -25.59
CA ILE A 565 16.77 -2.23 -24.26
C ILE A 565 16.10 -1.49 -23.09
N TRP A 566 15.65 -0.24 -23.31
CA TRP A 566 15.08 0.61 -22.23
C TRP A 566 13.56 0.70 -22.24
N HIS A 567 12.88 0.16 -23.26
CA HIS A 567 11.45 0.24 -23.44
C HIS A 567 10.80 -1.13 -23.70
N SER A 568 11.53 -2.19 -23.58
CA SER A 568 11.10 -3.52 -24.01
C SER A 568 11.09 -4.56 -22.90
N GLY A 569 11.34 -4.12 -21.67
CA GLY A 569 11.23 -4.99 -20.52
C GLY A 569 9.78 -5.42 -20.28
N SER A 570 9.62 -6.65 -19.86
CA SER A 570 8.33 -7.19 -19.38
C SER A 570 8.51 -7.76 -17.97
N PRO A 571 8.85 -6.91 -16.97
CA PRO A 571 9.22 -7.37 -15.63
C PRO A 571 8.00 -7.82 -14.81
N MET A 572 7.21 -8.73 -15.36
CA MET A 572 5.97 -9.21 -14.74
C MET A 572 6.23 -9.98 -13.45
N GLY A 573 7.33 -10.76 -13.41
CA GLY A 573 7.75 -11.47 -12.20
C GLY A 573 8.06 -10.52 -11.05
N MET A 574 8.64 -9.35 -11.32
CA MET A 574 8.83 -8.30 -10.31
C MET A 574 7.49 -7.83 -9.75
N MET A 575 6.51 -7.50 -10.61
CA MET A 575 5.19 -7.04 -10.19
C MET A 575 4.46 -8.12 -9.38
N ILE A 576 4.46 -9.36 -9.84
CA ILE A 576 3.83 -10.49 -9.15
C ILE A 576 4.39 -10.66 -7.73
N ASN A 577 5.69 -10.50 -7.53
CA ASN A 577 6.33 -10.73 -6.25
C ASN A 577 6.27 -9.50 -5.31
N SER A 578 6.37 -8.29 -5.85
CA SER A 578 6.46 -7.06 -5.05
C SER A 578 5.10 -6.40 -4.77
N LEU A 579 4.08 -6.67 -5.58
CA LEU A 579 2.82 -5.90 -5.57
C LEU A 579 1.59 -6.74 -5.15
N ARG A 580 1.80 -7.72 -4.24
CA ARG A 580 0.68 -8.46 -3.64
C ARG A 580 -0.24 -7.50 -2.87
N GLY A 581 -1.51 -7.44 -3.27
CA GLY A 581 -2.50 -6.46 -2.82
C GLY A 581 -2.93 -5.48 -3.93
N ILE A 582 -2.26 -5.51 -5.09
CA ILE A 582 -2.64 -4.78 -6.30
C ILE A 582 -3.02 -5.79 -7.38
N HIS A 583 -4.06 -5.51 -8.14
CA HIS A 583 -4.43 -6.34 -9.30
C HIS A 583 -3.54 -6.01 -10.50
N VAL A 584 -3.08 -7.04 -11.22
CA VAL A 584 -2.21 -6.89 -12.40
C VAL A 584 -2.94 -7.44 -13.62
N CYS A 585 -3.30 -6.52 -14.52
CA CYS A 585 -4.10 -6.78 -15.70
C CYS A 585 -3.24 -6.59 -16.96
N VAL A 586 -3.29 -7.55 -17.87
CA VAL A 586 -2.51 -7.51 -19.13
C VAL A 586 -3.42 -7.79 -20.32
N PRO A 587 -4.14 -6.77 -20.81
CA PRO A 587 -5.05 -6.92 -21.93
C PRO A 587 -4.29 -7.26 -23.23
N ARG A 588 -4.87 -8.15 -24.05
CA ARG A 588 -4.32 -8.49 -25.37
C ARG A 588 -4.61 -7.44 -26.44
N ASN A 589 -5.60 -6.58 -26.21
CA ASN A 589 -6.01 -5.49 -27.10
C ASN A 589 -6.72 -4.37 -26.32
N MET A 590 -7.08 -3.28 -26.97
CA MET A 590 -7.63 -2.10 -26.30
C MET A 590 -9.12 -2.25 -25.94
N VAL A 591 -9.88 -3.05 -26.67
CA VAL A 591 -11.25 -3.41 -26.26
C VAL A 591 -11.21 -4.15 -24.93
N GLN A 592 -10.31 -5.13 -24.75
CA GLN A 592 -10.15 -5.83 -23.48
C GLN A 592 -9.69 -4.88 -22.35
N ALA A 593 -8.81 -3.93 -22.65
CA ALA A 593 -8.38 -2.92 -21.68
C ALA A 593 -9.57 -2.12 -21.13
N VAL A 594 -10.51 -1.71 -21.98
CA VAL A 594 -11.74 -0.99 -21.57
C VAL A 594 -12.52 -1.80 -20.52
N GLY A 595 -12.72 -3.09 -20.76
CA GLY A 595 -13.41 -3.96 -19.78
C GLY A 595 -12.69 -4.02 -18.43
N MET A 596 -11.34 -4.03 -18.44
CA MET A 596 -10.54 -4.04 -17.21
C MET A 596 -10.61 -2.69 -16.46
N TYR A 597 -10.60 -1.56 -17.18
CA TYR A 597 -10.83 -0.25 -16.58
C TYR A 597 -12.18 -0.18 -15.88
N ASN A 598 -13.25 -0.64 -16.53
CA ASN A 598 -14.59 -0.64 -15.93
C ASN A 598 -14.68 -1.51 -14.69
N THR A 599 -14.05 -2.69 -14.69
CA THR A 599 -14.02 -3.57 -13.52
C THR A 599 -13.35 -2.90 -12.33
N LEU A 600 -12.20 -2.26 -12.55
CA LEU A 600 -11.51 -1.49 -11.50
C LEU A 600 -12.36 -0.29 -11.05
N LEU A 601 -12.97 0.45 -11.97
CA LEU A 601 -13.79 1.63 -11.64
C LEU A 601 -15.07 1.29 -10.87
N GLN A 602 -15.59 0.07 -10.98
CA GLN A 602 -16.73 -0.42 -10.20
C GLN A 602 -16.33 -0.97 -8.83
N SER A 603 -15.03 -1.12 -8.56
CA SER A 603 -14.48 -1.61 -7.29
C SER A 603 -13.74 -0.54 -6.51
N ASN A 604 -13.33 -0.88 -5.28
CA ASN A 604 -12.42 -0.05 -4.47
C ASN A 604 -10.98 -0.60 -4.44
N ASP A 605 -10.67 -1.53 -5.32
CA ASP A 605 -9.36 -2.15 -5.39
C ASP A 605 -8.39 -1.35 -6.27
N PRO A 606 -7.09 -1.33 -5.94
CA PRO A 606 -6.06 -0.80 -6.82
C PRO A 606 -5.72 -1.79 -7.94
N GLY A 607 -5.38 -1.25 -9.11
CA GLY A 607 -4.95 -2.07 -10.24
C GLY A 607 -3.92 -1.42 -11.14
N ILE A 608 -3.11 -2.25 -11.77
CA ILE A 608 -2.18 -1.88 -12.84
C ILE A 608 -2.71 -2.48 -14.14
N ILE A 609 -2.89 -1.66 -15.16
CA ILE A 609 -3.21 -2.09 -16.51
C ILE A 609 -1.99 -1.88 -17.39
N VAL A 610 -1.40 -2.97 -17.85
CA VAL A 610 -0.27 -2.98 -18.78
C VAL A 610 -0.83 -3.10 -20.20
N GLU A 611 -1.11 -1.96 -20.81
CA GLU A 611 -1.61 -1.92 -22.18
C GLU A 611 -0.55 -2.42 -23.16
N CYS A 612 -0.93 -3.37 -24.04
CA CYS A 612 0.02 -3.92 -25.01
C CYS A 612 0.39 -2.85 -26.04
N LEU A 613 1.66 -2.46 -26.05
CA LEU A 613 2.13 -1.31 -26.82
C LEU A 613 1.83 -1.43 -28.32
N ASN A 614 2.05 -2.61 -28.90
CA ASN A 614 1.74 -2.85 -30.30
C ASN A 614 0.23 -2.87 -30.61
N GLY A 615 -0.63 -2.88 -29.58
CA GLY A 615 -2.09 -2.87 -29.69
C GLY A 615 -2.68 -1.57 -30.18
N TYR A 616 -2.06 -0.42 -29.90
CA TYR A 616 -2.62 0.90 -30.20
C TYR A 616 -2.93 1.12 -31.69
N ARG A 617 -2.18 0.51 -32.58
CA ARG A 617 -2.35 0.66 -34.03
C ARG A 617 -3.02 -0.55 -34.69
N LEU A 618 -3.37 -1.57 -33.93
CA LEU A 618 -4.14 -2.70 -34.44
C LEU A 618 -5.59 -2.30 -34.69
N LYS A 619 -6.20 -2.93 -35.67
CA LYS A 619 -7.59 -2.69 -36.02
C LYS A 619 -8.50 -3.56 -35.18
N GLU A 620 -9.45 -2.93 -34.50
CA GLU A 620 -10.44 -3.56 -33.64
C GLU A 620 -11.85 -3.13 -34.00
N LYS A 621 -12.82 -4.01 -33.81
CA LYS A 621 -14.24 -3.67 -33.89
C LYS A 621 -14.65 -2.91 -32.63
N LEU A 622 -15.27 -1.74 -32.78
CA LEU A 622 -15.67 -0.87 -31.69
C LEU A 622 -16.97 -1.35 -31.02
N PRO A 623 -16.96 -1.73 -29.74
CA PRO A 623 -18.19 -2.01 -28.98
C PRO A 623 -19.05 -0.74 -28.81
N THR A 624 -20.35 -0.92 -28.63
CA THR A 624 -21.29 0.18 -28.37
C THR A 624 -21.58 0.40 -26.87
N ASN A 625 -21.26 -0.58 -26.03
CA ASN A 625 -21.45 -0.52 -24.57
C ASN A 625 -20.14 -0.29 -23.81
N LEU A 626 -19.35 0.68 -24.24
CA LEU A 626 -17.99 0.93 -23.70
C LEU A 626 -17.96 1.14 -22.18
N LEU A 627 -18.94 1.83 -21.60
CA LEU A 627 -18.98 2.10 -20.15
C LEU A 627 -19.57 0.94 -19.31
N GLU A 628 -20.20 -0.05 -19.95
CA GLU A 628 -20.87 -1.15 -19.27
C GLU A 628 -20.07 -2.46 -19.32
N TYR A 629 -19.26 -2.60 -20.36
CA TYR A 629 -18.43 -3.79 -20.59
C TYR A 629 -17.43 -4.00 -19.44
N THR A 630 -17.43 -5.21 -18.85
CA THR A 630 -16.55 -5.58 -17.73
C THR A 630 -15.93 -6.96 -17.97
N ILE A 631 -14.73 -7.16 -17.42
CA ILE A 631 -14.02 -8.44 -17.43
C ILE A 631 -13.87 -8.93 -15.99
N PRO A 632 -14.27 -10.16 -15.67
CA PRO A 632 -14.05 -10.75 -14.35
C PRO A 632 -12.54 -11.02 -14.15
N PHE A 633 -11.98 -10.56 -13.04
CA PHE A 633 -10.57 -10.78 -12.75
C PHE A 633 -10.31 -12.19 -12.21
N GLY A 634 -9.19 -12.76 -12.64
CA GLY A 634 -8.82 -14.14 -12.30
C GLY A 634 -9.60 -15.21 -13.07
N VAL A 635 -10.32 -14.83 -14.12
CA VAL A 635 -11.05 -15.74 -14.98
C VAL A 635 -10.40 -15.73 -16.36
N PRO A 636 -9.64 -16.78 -16.72
CA PRO A 636 -9.06 -16.90 -18.06
C PRO A 636 -10.13 -17.06 -19.16
N GLU A 637 -9.77 -16.70 -20.39
CA GLU A 637 -10.61 -16.90 -21.58
C GLU A 637 -9.99 -17.95 -22.51
N ILE A 638 -10.79 -18.93 -22.94
CA ILE A 638 -10.38 -19.83 -24.02
C ILE A 638 -10.63 -19.14 -25.35
N VAL A 639 -9.57 -18.62 -25.96
CA VAL A 639 -9.64 -17.87 -27.24
C VAL A 639 -9.64 -18.77 -28.46
N LYS A 640 -9.19 -20.01 -28.31
CA LYS A 640 -9.28 -21.08 -29.32
C LYS A 640 -9.44 -22.41 -28.61
N GLN A 641 -10.48 -23.16 -28.97
CA GLN A 641 -10.66 -24.56 -28.54
C GLN A 641 -9.64 -25.46 -29.24
N GLY A 642 -9.18 -26.51 -28.56
CA GLY A 642 -8.26 -27.52 -29.11
C GLY A 642 -8.21 -28.75 -28.23
N ASN A 643 -7.61 -29.85 -28.72
CA ASN A 643 -7.64 -31.16 -28.06
C ASN A 643 -6.26 -31.79 -27.81
N ASP A 644 -5.15 -31.25 -28.39
CA ASP A 644 -3.84 -31.91 -28.35
C ASP A 644 -2.91 -31.31 -27.29
N ILE A 645 -2.94 -30.00 -27.11
CA ILE A 645 -2.06 -29.30 -26.20
C ILE A 645 -2.70 -27.99 -25.70
N THR A 646 -2.57 -27.70 -24.41
CA THR A 646 -2.96 -26.43 -23.79
C THR A 646 -1.80 -25.43 -23.88
N VAL A 647 -2.04 -24.25 -24.47
CA VAL A 647 -1.08 -23.16 -24.58
C VAL A 647 -1.60 -21.98 -23.77
N VAL A 648 -0.88 -21.61 -22.72
CA VAL A 648 -1.25 -20.54 -21.81
C VAL A 648 -0.38 -19.30 -22.05
N SER A 649 -1.03 -18.16 -22.30
CA SER A 649 -0.33 -16.89 -22.53
C SER A 649 -1.22 -15.69 -22.19
N TYR A 650 -0.75 -14.49 -22.44
CA TYR A 650 -1.48 -13.23 -22.24
C TYR A 650 -0.88 -12.07 -23.05
N GLY A 651 -1.57 -10.94 -23.06
CA GLY A 651 -1.11 -9.68 -23.65
C GLY A 651 -0.67 -9.84 -25.10
N SER A 652 0.42 -9.18 -25.47
CA SER A 652 0.93 -9.21 -26.85
C SER A 652 1.45 -10.57 -27.30
N THR A 653 1.94 -11.41 -26.37
CA THR A 653 2.48 -12.73 -26.69
C THR A 653 1.39 -13.67 -27.19
N LEU A 654 0.14 -13.45 -26.79
CA LEU A 654 -0.99 -14.26 -27.23
C LEU A 654 -1.14 -14.29 -28.76
N ARG A 655 -0.86 -13.19 -29.47
CA ARG A 655 -0.90 -13.12 -30.92
C ARG A 655 0.16 -14.00 -31.58
N ILE A 656 1.34 -14.06 -31.00
CA ILE A 656 2.42 -14.94 -31.46
C ILE A 656 2.03 -16.40 -31.26
N VAL A 657 1.40 -16.72 -30.14
CA VAL A 657 0.84 -18.06 -29.87
C VAL A 657 -0.25 -18.42 -30.89
N GLN A 658 -1.15 -17.49 -31.22
CA GLN A 658 -2.22 -17.70 -32.21
C GLN A 658 -1.63 -17.96 -33.60
N GLU A 659 -0.60 -17.20 -34.02
CA GLU A 659 0.12 -17.44 -35.28
C GLU A 659 0.75 -18.83 -35.30
N ALA A 660 1.47 -19.21 -34.25
CA ALA A 660 2.06 -20.54 -34.15
C ALA A 660 1.00 -21.64 -34.22
N ALA A 661 -0.13 -21.51 -33.50
CA ALA A 661 -1.22 -22.47 -33.51
C ALA A 661 -1.93 -22.58 -34.86
N GLU A 662 -2.09 -21.46 -35.61
CA GLU A 662 -2.63 -21.50 -36.97
C GLU A 662 -1.70 -22.29 -37.93
N ARG A 663 -0.41 -22.12 -37.79
CA ARG A 663 0.58 -22.86 -38.59
C ARG A 663 0.60 -24.34 -38.21
N LEU A 664 0.57 -24.68 -36.92
CA LEU A 664 0.52 -26.06 -36.40
C LEU A 664 -0.75 -26.79 -36.79
N SER A 665 -1.88 -26.09 -36.92
CA SER A 665 -3.15 -26.74 -37.40
C SER A 665 -3.02 -27.33 -38.78
N LYS A 666 -2.14 -26.83 -39.66
CA LYS A 666 -1.83 -27.39 -40.97
C LYS A 666 -1.07 -28.72 -40.87
N GLU A 667 -0.47 -28.99 -39.72
CA GLU A 667 0.22 -30.21 -39.35
C GLU A 667 -0.64 -31.16 -38.52
N ALA A 668 -1.95 -30.89 -38.44
CA ALA A 668 -2.93 -31.61 -37.64
C ALA A 668 -2.65 -31.58 -36.11
N ILE A 669 -2.02 -30.54 -35.61
CA ILE A 669 -1.84 -30.29 -34.17
C ILE A 669 -2.87 -29.23 -33.74
N ASP A 670 -3.80 -29.61 -32.85
CA ASP A 670 -4.93 -28.81 -32.43
C ASP A 670 -4.69 -28.19 -31.04
N CYS A 671 -4.13 -26.96 -31.02
CA CYS A 671 -3.81 -26.23 -29.80
C CYS A 671 -5.07 -25.59 -29.18
N GLU A 672 -5.30 -25.81 -27.89
CA GLU A 672 -6.20 -24.99 -27.07
C GLU A 672 -5.44 -23.78 -26.52
N ILE A 673 -5.90 -22.57 -26.82
CA ILE A 673 -5.24 -21.33 -26.42
C ILE A 673 -6.02 -20.66 -25.32
N ILE A 674 -5.35 -20.38 -24.20
CA ILE A 674 -5.92 -19.72 -23.02
C ILE A 674 -5.22 -18.38 -22.81
N ASP A 675 -6.03 -17.32 -22.79
CA ASP A 675 -5.64 -15.98 -22.35
C ASP A 675 -5.95 -15.83 -20.85
N ILE A 676 -4.92 -15.63 -20.03
CA ILE A 676 -5.11 -15.48 -18.58
C ILE A 676 -5.71 -14.12 -18.18
N GLN A 677 -5.62 -13.10 -19.04
CA GLN A 677 -6.15 -11.74 -18.85
C GLN A 677 -5.55 -10.99 -17.64
N THR A 678 -5.46 -11.65 -16.49
CA THR A 678 -4.89 -11.07 -15.25
C THR A 678 -3.86 -12.02 -14.61
N LEU A 679 -2.76 -11.46 -14.14
CA LEU A 679 -1.74 -12.19 -13.37
C LEU A 679 -2.08 -12.23 -11.86
N LEU A 680 -2.69 -11.17 -11.36
CA LEU A 680 -3.17 -11.05 -9.98
C LEU A 680 -4.61 -10.48 -9.99
N PRO A 681 -5.64 -11.28 -9.68
CA PRO A 681 -5.62 -12.72 -9.37
C PRO A 681 -5.40 -13.59 -10.62
N PHE A 682 -5.06 -14.88 -10.39
CA PHE A 682 -4.80 -15.86 -11.43
C PHE A 682 -5.76 -17.04 -11.33
N ASP A 683 -6.37 -17.43 -12.44
CA ASP A 683 -7.18 -18.65 -12.65
C ASP A 683 -7.92 -19.22 -11.41
N ILE A 684 -8.78 -18.40 -10.81
CA ILE A 684 -9.48 -18.72 -9.56
C ILE A 684 -10.47 -19.91 -9.69
N HIS A 685 -10.82 -20.29 -10.91
CA HIS A 685 -11.74 -21.39 -11.20
C HIS A 685 -11.05 -22.63 -11.75
N HIS A 686 -9.71 -22.66 -11.79
CA HIS A 686 -8.90 -23.78 -12.29
C HIS A 686 -9.23 -24.17 -13.74
N LEU A 687 -9.54 -23.19 -14.58
CA LEU A 687 -9.89 -23.42 -15.98
C LEU A 687 -8.72 -24.01 -16.77
N ILE A 688 -7.49 -23.62 -16.43
CA ILE A 688 -6.28 -24.15 -17.08
C ILE A 688 -6.11 -25.64 -16.80
N VAL A 689 -6.32 -26.08 -15.56
CA VAL A 689 -6.30 -27.53 -15.24
C VAL A 689 -7.45 -28.26 -15.89
N ALA A 690 -8.62 -27.64 -16.04
CA ALA A 690 -9.72 -28.24 -16.76
C ALA A 690 -9.38 -28.48 -18.24
N SER A 691 -8.68 -27.55 -18.88
CA SER A 691 -8.12 -27.72 -20.23
C SER A 691 -7.07 -28.85 -20.27
N LEU A 692 -6.12 -28.83 -19.30
CA LEU A 692 -5.06 -29.83 -19.21
C LEU A 692 -5.58 -31.24 -19.06
N LYS A 693 -6.71 -31.47 -18.35
CA LYS A 693 -7.37 -32.78 -18.25
C LYS A 693 -7.82 -33.34 -19.60
N LYS A 694 -8.06 -32.47 -20.55
CA LYS A 694 -8.48 -32.85 -21.90
C LYS A 694 -7.27 -33.11 -22.82
N THR A 695 -6.26 -32.22 -22.73
CA THR A 695 -5.14 -32.21 -23.68
C THR A 695 -3.93 -33.02 -23.21
N ASN A 696 -3.78 -33.25 -21.90
CA ASN A 696 -2.66 -33.94 -21.25
C ASN A 696 -1.27 -33.35 -21.49
N ARG A 697 -1.18 -32.19 -22.15
CA ARG A 697 0.04 -31.45 -22.48
C ARG A 697 -0.18 -29.97 -22.24
N ILE A 698 0.84 -29.28 -21.71
CA ILE A 698 0.76 -27.84 -21.45
C ILE A 698 2.08 -27.13 -21.67
N VAL A 699 1.99 -25.95 -22.25
CA VAL A 699 3.10 -25.01 -22.39
C VAL A 699 2.66 -23.62 -21.95
N PHE A 700 3.52 -22.94 -21.17
CA PHE A 700 3.34 -21.55 -20.75
C PHE A 700 4.28 -20.66 -21.56
N VAL A 701 3.74 -19.62 -22.19
CA VAL A 701 4.48 -18.74 -23.09
C VAL A 701 4.34 -17.30 -22.63
N ASP A 702 5.48 -16.63 -22.40
CA ASP A 702 5.55 -15.21 -22.08
C ASP A 702 6.90 -14.61 -22.47
N GLU A 703 6.96 -13.30 -22.57
CA GLU A 703 8.17 -12.54 -22.88
C GLU A 703 8.92 -11.98 -21.68
N ASP A 704 8.53 -12.34 -20.43
CA ASP A 704 9.35 -12.11 -19.24
C ASP A 704 10.57 -13.06 -19.25
N VAL A 705 11.59 -12.71 -18.48
CA VAL A 705 12.80 -13.53 -18.36
C VAL A 705 12.54 -14.88 -17.71
N PRO A 706 13.42 -15.88 -17.88
CA PRO A 706 13.31 -17.16 -17.18
C PRO A 706 13.20 -16.96 -15.66
N GLY A 707 12.22 -17.62 -15.02
CA GLY A 707 11.93 -17.43 -13.61
C GLY A 707 10.91 -16.31 -13.30
N GLY A 708 10.44 -15.60 -14.33
CA GLY A 708 9.41 -14.57 -14.21
C GLY A 708 7.97 -15.11 -14.20
N ALA A 709 7.08 -14.50 -15.02
CA ALA A 709 5.65 -14.82 -14.99
C ALA A 709 5.34 -16.29 -15.37
N THR A 710 6.09 -16.89 -16.30
CA THR A 710 5.87 -18.31 -16.64
C THR A 710 6.14 -19.24 -15.45
N ALA A 711 7.14 -18.97 -14.64
CA ALA A 711 7.42 -19.75 -13.43
C ALA A 711 6.29 -19.61 -12.39
N TYR A 712 5.73 -18.43 -12.24
CA TYR A 712 4.55 -18.19 -11.41
C TYR A 712 3.34 -18.99 -11.91
N MET A 713 2.99 -18.88 -13.19
CA MET A 713 1.87 -19.61 -13.80
C MET A 713 2.06 -21.12 -13.67
N TYR A 714 3.28 -21.60 -13.92
CA TYR A 714 3.64 -23.02 -13.77
C TYR A 714 3.37 -23.51 -12.34
N ARG A 715 3.87 -22.78 -11.33
CA ARG A 715 3.66 -23.13 -9.93
C ARG A 715 2.17 -23.16 -9.57
N GLU A 716 1.41 -22.15 -9.96
CA GLU A 716 -0.03 -22.07 -9.68
C GLU A 716 -0.76 -23.28 -10.27
N VAL A 717 -0.52 -23.60 -11.53
CA VAL A 717 -1.23 -24.69 -12.23
C VAL A 717 -0.72 -26.07 -11.80
N MET A 718 0.60 -26.27 -11.78
CA MET A 718 1.17 -27.60 -11.53
C MET A 718 1.09 -28.00 -10.08
N GLU A 719 1.53 -27.11 -9.17
CA GLU A 719 1.65 -27.41 -7.75
C GLU A 719 0.33 -27.17 -7.02
N LEU A 720 -0.22 -25.95 -7.09
CA LEU A 720 -1.34 -25.55 -6.25
C LEU A 720 -2.68 -26.11 -6.76
N GLN A 721 -2.88 -26.14 -8.08
CA GLN A 721 -4.09 -26.70 -8.69
C GLN A 721 -3.95 -28.20 -9.00
N GLY A 722 -2.77 -28.79 -8.79
CA GLY A 722 -2.53 -30.23 -8.94
C GLY A 722 -2.46 -30.71 -10.38
N GLY A 723 -1.98 -29.87 -11.30
CA GLY A 723 -1.87 -30.17 -12.74
C GLY A 723 -0.99 -31.36 -13.10
N TYR A 724 0.03 -31.68 -12.30
CA TYR A 724 0.92 -32.84 -12.52
C TYR A 724 0.19 -34.17 -12.74
N LYS A 725 -1.00 -34.35 -12.17
CA LYS A 725 -1.76 -35.58 -12.28
C LYS A 725 -2.29 -35.88 -13.70
N TRP A 726 -2.22 -34.92 -14.59
CA TRP A 726 -2.86 -34.94 -15.90
C TRP A 726 -1.87 -34.87 -17.06
N LEU A 727 -0.56 -35.00 -16.77
CA LEU A 727 0.49 -34.87 -17.77
C LEU A 727 0.85 -36.22 -18.39
N ASP A 728 0.92 -36.26 -19.73
CA ASP A 728 1.54 -37.35 -20.49
C ASP A 728 3.02 -37.09 -20.77
N VAL A 729 3.41 -35.79 -20.85
CA VAL A 729 4.78 -35.34 -21.12
C VAL A 729 5.17 -34.22 -20.15
N ASN A 730 6.47 -33.89 -20.08
CA ASN A 730 6.93 -32.80 -19.24
C ASN A 730 6.33 -31.46 -19.68
N PRO A 731 5.76 -30.65 -18.76
CA PRO A 731 5.30 -29.32 -19.09
C PRO A 731 6.50 -28.42 -19.46
N ARG A 732 6.28 -27.47 -20.38
CA ARG A 732 7.35 -26.56 -20.86
C ARG A 732 7.00 -25.11 -20.58
N THR A 733 8.06 -24.28 -20.46
CA THR A 733 7.95 -22.83 -20.44
C THR A 733 8.77 -22.25 -21.60
N ILE A 734 8.21 -21.26 -22.31
CA ILE A 734 8.89 -20.50 -23.35
C ILE A 734 8.94 -19.06 -22.88
N THR A 735 10.15 -18.51 -22.76
CA THR A 735 10.40 -17.20 -22.14
C THR A 735 11.29 -16.34 -23.05
N ALA A 736 11.40 -15.05 -22.75
CA ALA A 736 12.51 -14.26 -23.27
C ALA A 736 13.86 -14.84 -22.81
N LYS A 737 14.93 -14.37 -23.41
CA LYS A 737 16.30 -14.72 -22.96
C LYS A 737 16.62 -13.98 -21.64
N ALA A 738 17.59 -14.49 -20.89
CA ALA A 738 17.93 -13.98 -19.55
C ALA A 738 18.61 -12.57 -19.56
N HIS A 739 18.40 -11.79 -20.59
CA HIS A 739 18.92 -10.43 -20.76
C HIS A 739 17.83 -9.54 -21.36
N ARG A 740 17.99 -8.22 -21.23
CA ARG A 740 17.10 -7.28 -21.92
C ARG A 740 17.22 -7.46 -23.44
N PRO A 741 16.12 -7.37 -24.20
CA PRO A 741 16.12 -7.55 -25.63
C PRO A 741 17.09 -6.58 -26.32
N SER A 742 17.80 -7.11 -27.32
CA SER A 742 18.62 -6.28 -28.18
C SER A 742 17.76 -5.34 -29.02
N TYR A 743 18.34 -4.23 -29.49
CA TYR A 743 17.60 -3.23 -30.26
C TYR A 743 17.26 -3.71 -31.68
N GLY A 744 16.08 -3.28 -32.13
CA GLY A 744 15.59 -3.51 -33.48
C GLY A 744 14.88 -4.86 -33.65
N SER A 745 14.29 -5.06 -34.82
CA SER A 745 13.41 -6.22 -35.11
C SER A 745 14.08 -7.56 -34.96
N ASP A 746 15.34 -7.68 -35.42
CA ASP A 746 16.12 -8.90 -35.23
C ASP A 746 16.48 -9.13 -33.78
N GLY A 747 16.83 -8.05 -33.07
CA GLY A 747 17.09 -8.10 -31.64
C GLY A 747 15.89 -8.59 -30.85
N ASP A 748 14.70 -8.07 -31.16
CA ASP A 748 13.43 -8.51 -30.54
C ASP A 748 13.13 -9.97 -30.87
N TYR A 749 13.25 -10.36 -32.16
CA TYR A 749 12.99 -11.72 -32.64
C TYR A 749 13.85 -12.78 -31.93
N PHE A 750 15.16 -12.52 -31.80
CA PHE A 750 16.09 -13.47 -31.17
C PHE A 750 16.10 -13.40 -29.64
N SER A 751 15.54 -12.35 -29.03
CA SER A 751 15.55 -12.16 -27.60
C SER A 751 14.24 -12.59 -26.92
N LYS A 752 13.12 -12.61 -27.66
CA LYS A 752 11.78 -12.93 -27.15
C LYS A 752 11.18 -14.13 -27.86
N PRO A 753 10.15 -14.79 -27.31
CA PRO A 753 9.44 -15.87 -27.99
C PRO A 753 8.92 -15.44 -29.37
N ASN A 754 9.13 -16.28 -30.34
CA ASN A 754 8.59 -16.13 -31.70
C ASN A 754 7.78 -17.37 -32.12
N ALA A 755 7.04 -17.28 -33.22
CA ALA A 755 6.16 -18.37 -33.64
C ALA A 755 6.95 -19.65 -33.97
N GLU A 756 8.15 -19.54 -34.56
CA GLU A 756 8.99 -20.68 -34.92
C GLU A 756 9.51 -21.43 -33.68
N GLU A 757 9.93 -20.72 -32.63
CA GLU A 757 10.35 -21.31 -31.36
C GLU A 757 9.18 -22.05 -30.68
N ILE A 758 8.00 -21.41 -30.64
CA ILE A 758 6.78 -22.01 -30.07
C ILE A 758 6.40 -23.30 -30.84
N MET A 759 6.38 -23.25 -32.15
CA MET A 759 6.10 -24.44 -32.99
C MET A 759 7.11 -25.55 -32.74
N THR A 760 8.41 -25.23 -32.63
CA THR A 760 9.45 -26.23 -32.38
C THR A 760 9.22 -26.96 -31.07
N VAL A 761 8.99 -26.21 -29.97
CA VAL A 761 8.75 -26.81 -28.66
C VAL A 761 7.47 -27.66 -28.66
N ILE A 762 6.40 -27.18 -29.28
CA ILE A 762 5.14 -27.95 -29.35
C ILE A 762 5.32 -29.24 -30.16
N ARG A 763 6.02 -29.22 -31.30
CA ARG A 763 6.33 -30.43 -32.08
C ARG A 763 7.13 -31.45 -31.27
N GLU A 764 8.13 -31.00 -30.51
CA GLU A 764 8.89 -31.85 -29.60
C GLU A 764 7.97 -32.51 -28.57
N MET A 765 7.10 -31.75 -27.91
CA MET A 765 6.16 -32.26 -26.92
C MET A 765 5.13 -33.24 -27.53
N MET A 766 4.77 -33.05 -28.80
CA MET A 766 3.84 -33.97 -29.50
C MET A 766 4.53 -35.27 -29.95
N ALA A 767 5.85 -35.28 -30.03
CA ALA A 767 6.67 -36.45 -30.40
C ALA A 767 7.10 -37.29 -29.19
N GLU A 768 7.13 -36.72 -27.99
CA GLU A 768 7.36 -37.42 -26.71
C GLU A 768 6.17 -38.35 -26.37
#